data_84c8fc9712997a80bafac1f2c1cf5fbf
#
_entry.id   84c8fc9712997a80bafac1f2c1cf5fbf
#
_cell.length_a   1.000
_cell.length_b   1.000
_cell.length_c   1.000
_cell.angle_alpha   90.00
_cell.angle_beta   90.00
_cell.angle_gamma   90.00
#
_symmetry.space_group_name_H-M   'P 1'
#
loop_
_entity.id
_entity.type
_entity.pdbx_description
1 polymer ?
#
loop_
_entity_poly.entity_id
_entity_poly.type
_entity_poly.pdbx_seq_one_letter_code
_entity_poly.pdbx_strand_id
1 'polypeptide(L)'
;MSFCMGAVFVLAQNGADSVDVGLQQMKGLTVTEKVLPAAVRSGAPVQTLDKAELERMGVLDVSDAVRHFSGVTLKDYGGVGGLKTVSVRSLGAQHTAVLYDGVAIGDCQSGQVDISRFSLDNVSSLTLTIGQSDNIYQTARMSAAASALSIETSRPDFENRDFSLSAKVKTGSYGLANPSLFYAHRFTSRLSCSLYGEYLRADGNYHFTMMNLTKPIEGRRNNSDIGAYRAEVNLFARLTERQDLDVKGYLFDSRRGLPGSVVYDNPYAAERLYDRNYFGQLRYENRFSEKWKLKASGKFNYSWNKDTDKKAAGPTEDRFRQTETYLTATLWATPVKNLSFSLAQDFVYNDLATTLEECQYPERYTSLTAFSAQYHHPLFQVTASLLNTFITERVALGRAADDRKRLSPAVSLTWRPVKKASWRLRASYKDIFRVPTFNDLYYLLIGNSRLRPEKTRQWNVGTTWAGRMGRVADYLSLSVDGYYNEVDDKIVAVPTMFVWKMSNVGKVETYGVDVNLAAEWTLAKAWNLGMTAAYSFMQAEDVTKRSSKLWRHQIAYTPKHSGAGGLVLETPWVNAAYNVAWSGERYRLPQNKESNLIDAYADHSVSLYRVFQFKGHKLRLQVDAANLGGENYEVVRYYPMPGRNFKVAITYSL
;
A
#
# COMPACT_ATOMS: atom_id res chain seq x y z
N MET A 1 -35.82 35.96 33.96
CA MET A 1 -36.78 36.02 32.83
C MET A 1 -36.14 36.79 31.69
N SER A 2 -35.89 36.16 30.66
CA SER A 2 -35.84 36.46 29.22
C SER A 2 -34.67 35.75 28.57
N PHE A 3 -35.00 34.69 27.88
CA PHE A 3 -34.11 33.94 26.98
C PHE A 3 -33.97 34.76 25.67
N CYS A 4 -32.73 34.99 25.24
CA CYS A 4 -32.44 35.33 23.83
C CYS A 4 -31.62 34.19 23.21
N MET A 5 -32.29 33.38 22.41
CA MET A 5 -31.71 32.44 21.46
C MET A 5 -31.12 33.26 20.29
N GLY A 6 -29.82 33.35 20.21
CA GLY A 6 -29.11 33.79 19.01
C GLY A 6 -28.66 32.60 18.19
N ALA A 7 -29.40 32.25 17.15
CA ALA A 7 -28.98 31.29 16.15
C ALA A 7 -27.91 31.92 15.27
N VAL A 8 -26.66 31.49 15.41
CA VAL A 8 -25.60 31.84 14.47
C VAL A 8 -25.63 30.80 13.35
N PHE A 9 -26.13 31.21 12.20
CA PHE A 9 -25.95 30.46 10.95
C PHE A 9 -24.49 30.58 10.52
N VAL A 10 -23.71 29.51 10.73
CA VAL A 10 -22.43 29.37 10.07
C VAL A 10 -22.67 28.79 8.68
N LEU A 11 -22.54 29.64 7.66
CA LEU A 11 -22.48 29.22 6.27
C LEU A 11 -21.23 28.33 6.08
N ALA A 12 -21.44 27.05 5.96
CA ALA A 12 -20.40 26.12 5.53
C ALA A 12 -20.04 26.43 4.07
N GLN A 13 -18.96 27.13 3.85
CA GLN A 13 -18.34 27.25 2.52
C GLN A 13 -17.70 25.90 2.18
N ASN A 14 -18.26 25.24 1.16
CA ASN A 14 -17.71 24.04 0.57
C ASN A 14 -16.45 24.39 -0.25
N GLY A 15 -15.29 24.29 0.37
CA GLY A 15 -14.02 24.14 -0.31
C GLY A 15 -13.63 22.68 -0.29
N ALA A 16 -13.24 22.12 -1.43
CA ALA A 16 -12.62 20.79 -1.50
C ALA A 16 -11.17 20.92 -1.03
N ASP A 17 -11.00 21.08 0.27
CA ASP A 17 -9.70 21.07 0.92
C ASP A 17 -9.60 19.86 1.83
N SER A 18 -8.44 19.23 1.85
CA SER A 18 -8.01 18.43 2.99
C SER A 18 -7.98 19.38 4.20
N VAL A 19 -9.13 19.53 4.85
CA VAL A 19 -9.23 20.34 6.05
C VAL A 19 -8.56 19.54 7.16
N ASP A 20 -7.39 20.01 7.51
CA ASP A 20 -6.80 19.77 8.82
C ASP A 20 -7.77 20.38 9.85
N VAL A 21 -8.63 19.55 10.41
CA VAL A 21 -9.62 20.01 11.41
C VAL A 21 -8.88 20.13 12.72
N GLY A 22 -8.27 21.28 12.93
CA GLY A 22 -7.82 21.69 14.25
C GLY A 22 -9.01 21.66 15.22
N LEU A 23 -8.88 20.89 16.30
CA LEU A 23 -9.80 20.87 17.43
C LEU A 23 -9.86 22.27 18.06
N GLN A 24 -10.87 23.07 17.73
CA GLN A 24 -11.20 24.26 18.50
C GLN A 24 -11.91 23.83 19.78
N GLN A 25 -11.18 23.80 20.88
CA GLN A 25 -11.77 23.68 22.21
C GLN A 25 -12.45 25.00 22.59
N MET A 26 -13.75 25.07 22.40
CA MET A 26 -14.57 26.06 23.14
C MET A 26 -14.85 25.52 24.55
N LYS A 27 -14.56 26.32 25.59
CA LYS A 27 -14.85 25.97 27.00
C LYS A 27 -16.31 25.55 27.14
N GLY A 28 -16.56 24.25 27.32
CA GLY A 28 -17.83 23.70 27.72
C GLY A 28 -18.65 22.91 26.71
N LEU A 29 -18.26 22.81 25.42
CA LEU A 29 -18.91 21.93 24.44
C LEU A 29 -17.85 21.27 23.55
N THR A 30 -17.61 20.00 23.74
CA THR A 30 -16.86 19.19 22.78
C THR A 30 -17.86 18.69 21.74
N VAL A 31 -18.04 19.43 20.63
CA VAL A 31 -18.76 18.92 19.46
C VAL A 31 -17.76 18.11 18.63
N THR A 32 -17.67 16.83 18.90
CA THR A 32 -16.96 15.90 18.03
C THR A 32 -17.86 15.60 16.82
N GLU A 33 -17.77 16.43 15.79
CA GLU A 33 -18.33 16.06 14.50
C GLU A 33 -17.43 14.97 13.93
N LYS A 34 -17.92 13.72 13.90
CA LYS A 34 -17.17 12.62 13.28
C LYS A 34 -17.02 12.93 11.80
N VAL A 35 -15.80 13.20 11.37
CA VAL A 35 -15.48 13.36 9.95
C VAL A 35 -15.85 12.07 9.24
N LEU A 36 -16.70 12.14 8.21
CA LEU A 36 -17.08 10.98 7.42
C LEU A 36 -15.83 10.33 6.82
N PRO A 37 -15.67 8.99 6.91
CA PRO A 37 -14.54 8.28 6.33
C PRO A 37 -14.28 8.64 4.87
N ALA A 38 -13.04 8.56 4.42
CA ALA A 38 -12.64 8.85 3.05
C ALA A 38 -13.47 8.04 2.02
N ALA A 39 -13.79 6.78 2.34
CA ALA A 39 -14.65 5.92 1.53
C ALA A 39 -16.04 6.52 1.24
N VAL A 40 -16.60 7.28 2.18
CA VAL A 40 -17.91 7.94 2.03
C VAL A 40 -17.83 9.23 1.23
N ARG A 41 -16.65 9.87 1.19
CA ARG A 41 -16.43 11.14 0.49
C ARG A 41 -15.95 10.97 -0.94
N SER A 42 -15.29 9.86 -1.24
CA SER A 42 -14.67 9.57 -2.54
C SER A 42 -15.64 8.96 -3.55
N GLY A 43 -15.46 9.31 -4.82
CA GLY A 43 -16.10 8.65 -5.96
C GLY A 43 -15.32 7.46 -6.51
N ALA A 44 -14.14 7.19 -5.97
CA ALA A 44 -13.40 5.95 -6.22
C ALA A 44 -13.55 4.99 -5.03
N PRO A 45 -13.35 3.68 -5.20
CA PRO A 45 -13.14 2.76 -4.08
C PRO A 45 -11.87 3.17 -3.32
N VAL A 46 -12.06 3.72 -2.11
CA VAL A 46 -10.96 4.15 -1.22
C VAL A 46 -11.14 3.50 0.13
N GLN A 47 -10.06 2.91 0.63
CA GLN A 47 -9.99 2.31 1.96
C GLN A 47 -8.84 2.97 2.70
N THR A 48 -9.09 3.49 3.89
CA THR A 48 -8.09 4.21 4.70
C THR A 48 -8.07 3.63 6.09
N LEU A 49 -6.88 3.44 6.63
CA LEU A 49 -6.61 3.18 8.04
C LEU A 49 -5.78 4.36 8.55
N ASP A 50 -6.35 5.17 9.40
CA ASP A 50 -5.64 6.27 10.06
C ASP A 50 -4.86 5.77 11.28
N LYS A 51 -4.04 6.64 11.87
CA LYS A 51 -3.20 6.30 13.03
C LYS A 51 -4.03 5.77 14.21
N ALA A 52 -5.18 6.37 14.46
CA ALA A 52 -6.05 5.95 15.57
C ALA A 52 -6.62 4.55 15.33
N GLU A 53 -7.06 4.26 14.10
CA GLU A 53 -7.54 2.94 13.71
C GLU A 53 -6.42 1.90 13.74
N LEU A 54 -5.22 2.20 13.23
CA LEU A 54 -4.06 1.32 13.30
C LEU A 54 -3.67 0.99 14.74
N GLU A 55 -3.68 1.99 15.62
CA GLU A 55 -3.43 1.80 17.05
C GLU A 55 -4.53 1.00 17.76
N ARG A 56 -5.81 1.23 17.41
CA ARG A 56 -6.97 0.49 17.96
C ARG A 56 -6.94 -0.98 17.57
N MET A 57 -6.62 -1.27 16.30
CA MET A 57 -6.51 -2.63 15.78
C MET A 57 -5.32 -3.39 16.36
N GLY A 58 -4.34 -2.71 16.95
CA GLY A 58 -3.15 -3.31 17.51
C GLY A 58 -2.15 -3.86 16.49
N VAL A 59 -2.27 -3.49 15.21
CA VAL A 59 -1.34 -3.93 14.16
C VAL A 59 0.05 -3.29 14.33
N LEU A 60 1.10 -4.04 14.07
CA LEU A 60 2.48 -3.62 14.37
C LEU A 60 3.35 -3.44 13.12
N ASP A 61 2.91 -3.86 11.94
CA ASP A 61 3.63 -3.66 10.68
C ASP A 61 2.68 -3.32 9.52
N VAL A 62 3.24 -2.72 8.45
CA VAL A 62 2.48 -2.25 7.29
C VAL A 62 1.78 -3.40 6.56
N SER A 63 2.40 -4.56 6.49
CA SER A 63 1.84 -5.72 5.80
C SER A 63 0.61 -6.28 6.51
N ASP A 64 0.61 -6.30 7.85
CA ASP A 64 -0.54 -6.73 8.63
C ASP A 64 -1.70 -5.72 8.46
N ALA A 65 -1.42 -4.42 8.45
CA ALA A 65 -2.44 -3.40 8.19
C ALA A 65 -3.08 -3.55 6.80
N VAL A 66 -2.27 -3.77 5.76
CA VAL A 66 -2.74 -3.87 4.37
C VAL A 66 -3.60 -5.12 4.12
N ARG A 67 -3.44 -6.20 4.91
CA ARG A 67 -4.31 -7.39 4.85
C ARG A 67 -5.78 -7.10 5.17
N HIS A 68 -6.06 -6.00 5.87
CA HIS A 68 -7.43 -5.58 6.19
C HIS A 68 -8.15 -4.85 5.06
N PHE A 69 -7.47 -4.54 3.95
CA PHE A 69 -8.11 -3.96 2.77
C PHE A 69 -8.73 -5.04 1.89
N SER A 70 -9.99 -4.85 1.48
CA SER A 70 -10.63 -5.72 0.49
C SER A 70 -9.97 -5.59 -0.88
N GLY A 71 -10.03 -6.63 -1.70
CA GLY A 71 -9.42 -6.68 -3.04
C GLY A 71 -7.91 -6.83 -3.02
N VAL A 72 -7.27 -6.91 -1.85
CA VAL A 72 -5.83 -7.06 -1.70
C VAL A 72 -5.43 -8.53 -1.56
N THR A 73 -4.39 -8.89 -2.29
CA THR A 73 -3.64 -10.15 -2.10
C THR A 73 -2.21 -9.79 -1.75
N LEU A 74 -1.79 -10.15 -0.54
CA LEU A 74 -0.41 -10.01 -0.10
C LEU A 74 0.37 -11.27 -0.48
N LYS A 75 1.45 -11.15 -1.25
CA LYS A 75 2.45 -12.21 -1.40
C LYS A 75 3.46 -12.06 -0.28
N ASP A 76 3.60 -13.09 0.54
CA ASP A 76 4.50 -13.13 1.69
C ASP A 76 5.33 -14.41 1.62
N TYR A 77 6.66 -14.24 1.61
CA TYR A 77 7.62 -15.36 1.53
C TYR A 77 8.05 -15.86 2.91
N GLY A 78 7.29 -15.51 3.93
CA GLY A 78 7.40 -16.04 5.28
C GLY A 78 8.35 -15.29 6.21
N GLY A 79 7.99 -15.25 7.48
CA GLY A 79 8.79 -14.67 8.55
C GLY A 79 8.91 -13.15 8.55
N VAL A 80 9.73 -12.63 9.47
CA VAL A 80 9.97 -11.19 9.64
C VAL A 80 10.76 -10.61 8.46
N GLY A 81 11.71 -11.39 7.92
CA GLY A 81 12.60 -10.99 6.83
C GLY A 81 12.08 -11.30 5.42
N GLY A 82 10.90 -11.91 5.27
CA GLY A 82 10.33 -12.25 3.97
C GLY A 82 9.96 -11.03 3.11
N LEU A 83 10.15 -11.18 1.81
CA LEU A 83 9.66 -10.19 0.84
C LEU A 83 8.13 -10.13 0.89
N LYS A 84 7.56 -8.92 0.89
CA LYS A 84 6.11 -8.70 0.95
C LYS A 84 5.65 -7.72 -0.12
N THR A 85 4.83 -8.19 -1.06
CA THR A 85 4.32 -7.37 -2.16
C THR A 85 2.80 -7.38 -2.23
N VAL A 86 2.22 -6.25 -2.64
CA VAL A 86 0.77 -6.03 -2.69
C VAL A 86 0.27 -6.13 -4.12
N SER A 87 -0.68 -7.00 -4.36
CA SER A 87 -1.45 -7.09 -5.61
C SER A 87 -2.91 -6.74 -5.34
N VAL A 88 -3.51 -5.94 -6.21
CA VAL A 88 -4.92 -5.54 -6.09
C VAL A 88 -5.70 -6.16 -7.24
N ARG A 89 -6.80 -6.87 -6.89
CA ARG A 89 -7.73 -7.47 -7.85
C ARG A 89 -7.04 -8.32 -8.93
N SER A 90 -6.03 -9.12 -8.54
CA SER A 90 -5.26 -10.03 -9.41
C SER A 90 -4.48 -9.38 -10.57
N LEU A 91 -4.35 -8.06 -10.62
CA LEU A 91 -3.60 -7.40 -11.68
C LEU A 91 -2.09 -7.61 -11.56
N GLY A 92 -1.61 -7.93 -10.36
CA GLY A 92 -0.18 -8.07 -10.04
C GLY A 92 0.38 -6.84 -9.34
N ALA A 93 1.46 -7.02 -8.58
CA ALA A 93 2.07 -5.96 -7.80
C ALA A 93 2.62 -4.81 -8.66
N GLN A 94 3.00 -5.10 -9.90
CA GLN A 94 3.48 -4.10 -10.88
C GLN A 94 2.41 -3.08 -11.31
N HIS A 95 1.13 -3.37 -11.09
CA HIS A 95 0.00 -2.48 -11.37
C HIS A 95 -0.39 -1.60 -10.18
N THR A 96 0.21 -1.83 -9.00
CA THR A 96 -0.05 -1.08 -7.78
C THR A 96 1.08 -0.09 -7.53
N ALA A 97 0.79 1.20 -7.63
CA ALA A 97 1.75 2.23 -7.23
C ALA A 97 1.83 2.28 -5.70
N VAL A 98 3.04 2.34 -5.16
CA VAL A 98 3.28 2.64 -3.73
C VAL A 98 3.77 4.08 -3.64
N LEU A 99 3.06 4.89 -2.84
CA LEU A 99 3.44 6.28 -2.60
C LEU A 99 3.89 6.43 -1.16
N TYR A 100 4.92 7.24 -0.98
CA TYR A 100 5.42 7.63 0.33
C TYR A 100 5.38 9.16 0.44
N ASP A 101 4.50 9.69 1.29
CA ASP A 101 4.16 11.10 1.39
C ASP A 101 3.79 11.75 0.04
N GLY A 102 2.95 11.04 -0.72
CA GLY A 102 2.44 11.51 -2.01
C GLY A 102 3.41 11.41 -3.18
N VAL A 103 4.63 10.89 -2.98
CA VAL A 103 5.63 10.68 -4.05
C VAL A 103 5.80 9.18 -4.31
N ALA A 104 5.68 8.78 -5.58
CA ALA A 104 5.75 7.38 -5.95
C ALA A 104 7.16 6.78 -5.72
N ILE A 105 7.20 5.61 -5.10
CA ILE A 105 8.38 4.77 -4.98
C ILE A 105 8.40 3.82 -6.18
N GLY A 106 9.50 3.80 -6.90
CA GLY A 106 9.69 2.94 -8.07
C GLY A 106 10.72 1.86 -7.84
N ASP A 107 10.55 0.76 -8.55
CA ASP A 107 11.54 -0.28 -8.78
C ASP A 107 11.52 -0.58 -10.27
N CYS A 108 12.53 -0.14 -11.00
CA CYS A 108 12.59 -0.32 -12.46
C CYS A 108 13.05 -1.74 -12.84
N GLN A 109 13.71 -2.44 -11.92
CA GLN A 109 14.22 -3.79 -12.14
C GLN A 109 13.09 -4.82 -12.17
N SER A 110 12.29 -4.90 -11.09
CA SER A 110 11.22 -5.89 -10.93
C SER A 110 9.82 -5.32 -11.07
N GLY A 111 9.66 -4.01 -10.95
CA GLY A 111 8.37 -3.32 -10.94
C GLY A 111 7.56 -3.55 -9.67
N GLN A 112 8.13 -4.16 -8.64
CA GLN A 112 7.45 -4.50 -7.40
C GLN A 112 8.11 -3.79 -6.23
N VAL A 113 7.31 -3.24 -5.33
CA VAL A 113 7.82 -2.59 -4.12
C VAL A 113 7.63 -3.51 -2.92
N ASP A 114 8.72 -3.80 -2.22
CA ASP A 114 8.68 -4.50 -0.93
C ASP A 114 8.15 -3.55 0.16
N ILE A 115 6.91 -3.77 0.60
CA ILE A 115 6.30 -2.91 1.62
C ILE A 115 6.86 -3.16 3.03
N SER A 116 7.63 -4.23 3.25
CA SER A 116 8.31 -4.48 4.52
C SER A 116 9.42 -3.47 4.84
N ARG A 117 9.85 -2.69 3.83
CA ARG A 117 10.83 -1.61 4.01
C ARG A 117 10.29 -0.43 4.82
N PHE A 118 8.97 -0.26 4.92
CA PHE A 118 8.36 0.87 5.59
C PHE A 118 7.94 0.50 7.00
N SER A 119 8.22 1.38 7.96
CA SER A 119 7.83 1.18 9.34
C SER A 119 6.45 1.77 9.62
N LEU A 120 5.60 1.00 10.29
CA LEU A 120 4.29 1.50 10.71
C LEU A 120 4.40 2.52 11.87
N ASP A 121 5.50 2.51 12.62
CA ASP A 121 5.69 3.35 13.81
C ASP A 121 5.72 4.85 13.49
N ASN A 122 6.09 5.20 12.24
CA ASN A 122 6.12 6.58 11.74
C ASN A 122 4.97 6.90 10.76
N VAL A 123 3.98 6.01 10.62
CA VAL A 123 2.87 6.19 9.69
C VAL A 123 1.69 6.87 10.38
N SER A 124 1.11 7.86 9.71
CA SER A 124 -0.14 8.53 10.11
C SER A 124 -1.37 7.94 9.43
N SER A 125 -1.23 7.46 8.20
CA SER A 125 -2.32 6.78 7.49
C SER A 125 -1.82 5.87 6.37
N LEU A 126 -2.59 4.82 6.12
CA LEU A 126 -2.48 3.96 4.94
C LEU A 126 -3.76 4.10 4.13
N THR A 127 -3.64 4.42 2.86
CA THR A 127 -4.80 4.59 1.97
C THR A 127 -4.62 3.78 0.71
N LEU A 128 -5.56 2.89 0.43
CA LEU A 128 -5.66 2.18 -0.85
C LEU A 128 -6.73 2.84 -1.72
N THR A 129 -6.34 3.30 -2.90
CA THR A 129 -7.25 3.84 -3.93
C THR A 129 -7.25 2.91 -5.13
N ILE A 130 -8.42 2.53 -5.64
CA ILE A 130 -8.56 1.61 -6.77
C ILE A 130 -9.25 2.32 -7.94
N GLY A 131 -8.66 2.21 -9.14
CA GLY A 131 -9.22 2.80 -10.36
C GLY A 131 -8.98 4.31 -10.48
N GLN A 132 -10.00 5.06 -10.94
CA GLN A 132 -9.89 6.50 -11.16
C GLN A 132 -10.20 7.28 -9.89
N SER A 133 -9.21 8.01 -9.39
CA SER A 133 -9.38 8.91 -8.24
C SER A 133 -10.17 10.17 -8.60
N ASP A 134 -10.97 10.66 -7.67
CA ASP A 134 -11.63 11.97 -7.75
C ASP A 134 -10.66 13.13 -7.51
N ASN A 135 -9.53 12.87 -6.87
CA ASN A 135 -8.53 13.90 -6.68
C ASN A 135 -7.78 14.13 -7.98
N ILE A 136 -8.10 15.22 -8.69
CA ILE A 136 -7.39 15.62 -9.91
C ILE A 136 -6.10 16.40 -9.62
N TYR A 137 -5.86 16.84 -8.37
CA TYR A 137 -4.63 17.52 -7.95
C TYR A 137 -3.57 16.48 -7.53
N GLN A 138 -3.22 15.61 -8.46
CA GLN A 138 -2.30 14.49 -8.27
C GLN A 138 -1.30 14.41 -9.43
N THR A 139 -0.22 13.63 -9.24
CA THR A 139 0.81 13.43 -10.27
C THR A 139 0.28 12.62 -11.45
N ALA A 140 0.90 12.76 -12.63
CA ALA A 140 0.55 11.96 -13.80
C ALA A 140 0.81 10.46 -13.58
N ARG A 141 1.81 10.09 -12.77
CA ARG A 141 2.14 8.70 -12.41
C ARG A 141 1.01 8.03 -11.63
N MET A 142 0.26 8.78 -10.80
CA MET A 142 -0.95 8.29 -10.13
C MET A 142 -2.04 7.93 -11.13
N SER A 143 -2.18 8.72 -12.18
CA SER A 143 -3.16 8.44 -13.25
C SER A 143 -2.77 7.21 -14.07
N ALA A 144 -1.49 6.83 -14.12
CA ALA A 144 -1.01 5.66 -14.84
C ALA A 144 -1.25 4.32 -14.11
N ALA A 145 -1.41 4.32 -12.78
CA ALA A 145 -1.54 3.10 -11.98
C ALA A 145 -2.97 2.57 -11.92
N ALA A 146 -3.13 1.25 -11.83
CA ALA A 146 -4.43 0.59 -11.65
C ALA A 146 -5.00 0.80 -10.24
N SER A 147 -4.10 0.82 -9.26
CA SER A 147 -4.36 1.11 -7.86
C SER A 147 -3.17 1.80 -7.24
N ALA A 148 -3.37 2.45 -6.11
CA ALA A 148 -2.31 3.12 -5.37
C ALA A 148 -2.44 2.87 -3.87
N LEU A 149 -1.36 2.40 -3.25
CA LEU A 149 -1.19 2.32 -1.81
C LEU A 149 -0.39 3.54 -1.37
N SER A 150 -1.03 4.49 -0.69
CA SER A 150 -0.40 5.68 -0.13
C SER A 150 -0.05 5.43 1.33
N ILE A 151 1.19 5.67 1.67
CA ILE A 151 1.75 5.61 3.02
C ILE A 151 2.12 7.04 3.40
N GLU A 152 1.36 7.65 4.31
CA GLU A 152 1.62 8.99 4.80
C GLU A 152 2.32 8.92 6.16
N THR A 153 3.42 9.63 6.31
CA THR A 153 4.16 9.66 7.58
C THR A 153 3.57 10.69 8.55
N SER A 154 3.85 10.52 9.83
CA SER A 154 3.35 11.40 10.88
C SER A 154 3.98 12.79 10.76
N ARG A 155 3.15 13.82 10.57
CA ARG A 155 3.58 15.21 10.77
C ARG A 155 3.56 15.53 12.25
N PRO A 156 4.59 16.21 12.77
CA PRO A 156 4.61 16.55 14.19
C PRO A 156 3.51 17.56 14.53
N ASP A 157 2.79 17.27 15.60
CA ASP A 157 1.91 18.21 16.29
C ASP A 157 2.59 18.59 17.62
N PHE A 158 2.72 19.88 17.85
CA PHE A 158 3.49 20.40 18.98
C PHE A 158 2.62 20.86 20.15
N GLU A 159 1.28 20.92 19.97
CA GLU A 159 0.35 21.44 20.99
C GLU A 159 0.94 22.64 21.77
N ASN A 160 1.32 22.41 23.03
CA ASN A 160 1.88 23.44 23.94
C ASN A 160 3.41 23.33 24.14
N ARG A 161 4.13 22.56 23.33
CA ARG A 161 5.58 22.33 23.43
C ARG A 161 6.26 22.57 22.11
N ASP A 162 7.56 22.85 22.13
CA ASP A 162 8.36 23.00 20.91
C ASP A 162 9.01 21.70 20.45
N PHE A 163 8.78 20.60 21.15
CA PHE A 163 9.29 19.29 20.76
C PHE A 163 8.28 18.18 21.07
N SER A 164 8.38 17.09 20.35
CA SER A 164 7.65 15.85 20.54
C SER A 164 8.63 14.68 20.49
N LEU A 165 8.47 13.71 21.37
CA LEU A 165 9.32 12.52 21.46
C LEU A 165 8.43 11.28 21.59
N SER A 166 8.73 10.24 20.81
CA SER A 166 8.12 8.93 20.99
C SER A 166 9.20 7.85 20.85
N ALA A 167 9.35 7.03 21.88
CA ALA A 167 10.25 5.88 21.88
C ALA A 167 9.41 4.60 21.99
N LYS A 168 9.72 3.62 21.15
CA LYS A 168 9.01 2.34 21.12
C LYS A 168 10.03 1.19 21.07
N VAL A 169 9.74 0.13 21.82
CA VAL A 169 10.48 -1.12 21.75
C VAL A 169 9.50 -2.25 21.51
N LYS A 170 9.73 -3.03 20.47
CA LYS A 170 9.00 -4.27 20.18
C LYS A 170 9.95 -5.44 20.36
N THR A 171 9.50 -6.47 21.07
CA THR A 171 10.22 -7.74 21.25
C THR A 171 9.26 -8.91 21.18
N GLY A 172 9.76 -10.12 21.03
CA GLY A 172 8.87 -11.28 20.96
C GLY A 172 9.53 -12.53 20.40
N SER A 173 8.69 -13.41 19.87
CA SER A 173 9.10 -14.68 19.28
C SER A 173 10.16 -14.51 18.18
N TYR A 174 10.95 -15.53 17.99
CA TYR A 174 11.99 -15.63 16.93
C TYR A 174 13.09 -14.58 17.05
N GLY A 175 13.47 -14.24 18.31
CA GLY A 175 14.56 -13.30 18.58
C GLY A 175 14.26 -11.87 18.12
N LEU A 176 12.98 -11.49 18.02
CA LEU A 176 12.60 -10.13 17.61
C LEU A 176 13.08 -9.08 18.59
N ALA A 177 13.82 -8.10 18.11
CA ALA A 177 14.19 -6.87 18.80
C ALA A 177 14.06 -5.70 17.81
N ASN A 178 13.15 -4.77 18.11
CA ASN A 178 12.85 -3.67 17.20
C ASN A 178 12.60 -2.36 17.99
N PRO A 179 13.67 -1.70 18.45
CA PRO A 179 13.58 -0.35 19.00
C PRO A 179 13.39 0.69 17.89
N SER A 180 12.56 1.70 18.16
CA SER A 180 12.37 2.87 17.31
C SER A 180 12.27 4.16 18.12
N LEU A 181 12.67 5.28 17.53
CA LEU A 181 12.66 6.60 18.12
C LEU A 181 12.15 7.61 17.11
N PHE A 182 11.16 8.38 17.49
CA PHE A 182 10.68 9.55 16.76
C PHE A 182 10.95 10.79 17.61
N TYR A 183 11.60 11.78 17.04
CA TYR A 183 11.81 13.09 17.64
C TYR A 183 11.40 14.17 16.66
N ALA A 184 10.69 15.19 17.12
CA ALA A 184 10.37 16.36 16.31
C ALA A 184 10.63 17.63 17.10
N HIS A 185 11.03 18.69 16.40
CA HIS A 185 11.32 20.00 16.99
C HIS A 185 10.76 21.13 16.11
N ARG A 186 10.13 22.09 16.77
CA ARG A 186 9.63 23.33 16.17
C ARG A 186 10.63 24.46 16.46
N PHE A 187 11.38 24.87 15.45
CA PHE A 187 12.34 25.97 15.57
C PHE A 187 11.63 27.33 15.60
N THR A 188 10.60 27.47 14.76
CA THR A 188 9.75 28.67 14.69
C THR A 188 8.31 28.27 14.38
N SER A 189 7.38 29.20 14.38
CA SER A 189 5.99 28.95 13.92
C SER A 189 5.91 28.50 12.44
N ARG A 190 6.99 28.66 11.68
CA ARG A 190 7.05 28.34 10.24
C ARG A 190 8.05 27.23 9.88
N LEU A 191 8.89 26.81 10.81
CA LEU A 191 9.94 25.82 10.54
C LEU A 191 9.96 24.77 11.64
N SER A 192 9.81 23.51 11.24
CA SER A 192 9.95 22.35 12.12
C SER A 192 10.67 21.21 11.42
N CYS A 193 11.20 20.28 12.19
CA CYS A 193 11.82 19.07 11.69
C CYS A 193 11.29 17.85 12.43
N SER A 194 11.44 16.67 11.82
CA SER A 194 11.31 15.39 12.51
C SER A 194 12.43 14.44 12.11
N LEU A 195 12.82 13.62 13.08
CA LEU A 195 13.81 12.56 12.93
C LEU A 195 13.15 11.26 13.36
N TYR A 196 13.29 10.22 12.56
CA TYR A 196 12.86 8.87 12.89
C TYR A 196 14.03 7.92 12.70
N GLY A 197 14.21 7.01 13.63
CA GLY A 197 15.21 5.95 13.57
C GLY A 197 14.64 4.63 14.08
N GLU A 198 14.98 3.52 13.43
CA GLU A 198 14.55 2.18 13.81
C GLU A 198 15.65 1.16 13.51
N TYR A 199 15.82 0.23 14.42
CA TYR A 199 16.61 -0.97 14.23
C TYR A 199 15.72 -2.19 14.36
N LEU A 200 15.82 -3.13 13.42
CA LEU A 200 15.11 -4.39 13.42
C LEU A 200 16.12 -5.54 13.43
N ARG A 201 15.97 -6.47 14.36
CA ARG A 201 16.66 -7.75 14.36
C ARG A 201 15.67 -8.87 14.65
N ALA A 202 15.77 -9.96 13.93
CA ALA A 202 15.06 -11.21 14.23
C ALA A 202 15.88 -12.40 13.72
N ASP A 203 15.83 -13.50 14.42
CA ASP A 203 16.49 -14.75 14.00
C ASP A 203 15.63 -15.50 12.97
N GLY A 204 14.31 -15.26 12.98
CA GLY A 204 13.36 -15.83 12.03
C GLY A 204 13.23 -17.35 12.08
N ASN A 205 13.83 -18.00 13.09
CA ASN A 205 13.89 -19.45 13.22
C ASN A 205 12.62 -19.97 13.90
N TYR A 206 11.62 -20.37 13.11
CA TYR A 206 10.36 -20.92 13.60
C TYR A 206 10.14 -22.35 13.14
N HIS A 207 9.38 -23.11 13.95
CA HIS A 207 8.89 -24.44 13.57
C HIS A 207 7.82 -24.34 12.48
N PHE A 208 7.83 -25.27 11.58
CA PHE A 208 6.78 -25.45 10.59
C PHE A 208 6.49 -26.92 10.36
N THR A 209 5.25 -27.22 9.97
CA THR A 209 4.82 -28.49 9.41
C THR A 209 4.15 -28.19 8.07
N MET A 210 4.51 -28.90 7.03
CA MET A 210 3.92 -28.74 5.71
C MET A 210 3.87 -30.07 4.95
N MET A 211 2.95 -30.17 3.99
CA MET A 211 2.90 -31.32 3.08
C MET A 211 3.84 -31.10 1.90
N ASN A 212 4.88 -31.91 1.80
CA ASN A 212 5.74 -31.96 0.62
C ASN A 212 5.36 -33.17 -0.22
N LEU A 213 4.68 -32.94 -1.35
CA LEU A 213 4.04 -33.96 -2.16
C LEU A 213 3.03 -34.78 -1.30
N THR A 214 3.38 -35.99 -0.90
CA THR A 214 2.52 -36.91 -0.13
C THR A 214 2.99 -37.11 1.31
N LYS A 215 4.12 -36.52 1.71
CA LYS A 215 4.69 -36.71 3.05
C LYS A 215 4.67 -35.41 3.85
N PRO A 216 4.26 -35.44 5.13
CA PRO A 216 4.46 -34.32 6.02
C PRO A 216 5.95 -34.14 6.29
N ILE A 217 6.42 -32.90 6.23
CA ILE A 217 7.74 -32.47 6.65
C ILE A 217 7.58 -31.58 7.86
N GLU A 218 8.30 -31.91 8.92
CA GLU A 218 8.45 -31.04 10.08
C GLU A 218 9.88 -30.53 10.14
N GLY A 219 10.04 -29.25 10.44
CA GLY A 219 11.35 -28.65 10.50
C GLY A 219 11.37 -27.29 11.18
N ARG A 220 12.54 -26.70 11.18
CA ARG A 220 12.74 -25.31 11.60
C ARG A 220 13.24 -24.49 10.42
N ARG A 221 12.65 -23.30 10.25
CA ARG A 221 13.11 -22.36 9.23
C ARG A 221 14.52 -21.91 9.55
N ASN A 222 15.49 -22.25 8.71
CA ASN A 222 16.88 -21.82 8.82
C ASN A 222 17.17 -20.65 7.87
N ASN A 223 18.29 -19.98 8.04
CA ASN A 223 18.72 -18.84 7.19
C ASN A 223 17.59 -17.84 6.90
N SER A 224 16.83 -17.48 7.94
CA SER A 224 15.66 -16.58 7.86
C SER A 224 15.82 -15.35 8.76
N ASP A 225 17.04 -15.13 9.24
CA ASP A 225 17.39 -13.98 10.05
C ASP A 225 17.38 -12.69 9.25
N ILE A 226 17.11 -11.59 9.94
CA ILE A 226 17.17 -10.22 9.41
C ILE A 226 17.82 -9.28 10.40
N GLY A 227 18.66 -8.38 9.90
CA GLY A 227 19.06 -7.15 10.58
C GLY A 227 18.82 -5.97 9.64
N ALA A 228 18.12 -4.95 10.10
CA ALA A 228 17.80 -3.78 9.26
C ALA A 228 17.86 -2.48 10.07
N TYR A 229 18.25 -1.40 9.39
CA TYR A 229 18.21 -0.03 9.89
C TYR A 229 17.32 0.82 9.00
N ARG A 230 16.50 1.67 9.63
CA ARG A 230 15.72 2.70 8.95
C ARG A 230 15.99 4.05 9.60
N ALA A 231 16.15 5.08 8.77
CA ALA A 231 16.24 6.43 9.27
C ALA A 231 15.51 7.38 8.32
N GLU A 232 14.83 8.36 8.90
CA GLU A 232 14.15 9.41 8.16
C GLU A 232 14.45 10.77 8.80
N VAL A 233 14.63 11.76 7.95
CA VAL A 233 14.77 13.17 8.32
C VAL A 233 13.75 13.95 7.52
N ASN A 234 12.92 14.74 8.18
CA ASN A 234 11.96 15.61 7.51
C ASN A 234 12.20 17.06 7.97
N LEU A 235 12.10 17.98 7.03
CA LEU A 235 12.05 19.40 7.27
C LEU A 235 10.74 19.94 6.69
N PHE A 236 9.98 20.65 7.52
CA PHE A 236 8.71 21.26 7.14
C PHE A 236 8.85 22.77 7.27
N ALA A 237 8.75 23.47 6.15
CA ALA A 237 8.88 24.92 6.10
C ALA A 237 7.65 25.57 5.47
N ARG A 238 6.97 26.45 6.22
CA ARG A 238 5.95 27.34 5.70
C ARG A 238 6.62 28.65 5.28
N LEU A 239 6.97 28.77 3.99
CA LEU A 239 7.71 29.93 3.45
C LEU A 239 6.85 31.21 3.54
N THR A 240 5.56 31.07 3.21
CA THR A 240 4.54 32.10 3.38
C THR A 240 3.20 31.44 3.79
N GLU A 241 2.15 32.20 4.03
CA GLU A 241 0.81 31.65 4.33
C GLU A 241 0.22 30.80 3.17
N ARG A 242 0.84 30.86 1.99
CA ARG A 242 0.38 30.17 0.77
C ARG A 242 1.43 29.21 0.19
N GLN A 243 2.61 29.13 0.78
CA GLN A 243 3.72 28.35 0.25
C GLN A 243 4.29 27.43 1.32
N ASP A 244 4.20 26.14 1.06
CA ASP A 244 4.75 25.09 1.90
C ASP A 244 5.88 24.36 1.16
N LEU A 245 6.95 24.04 1.87
CA LEU A 245 8.10 23.28 1.38
C LEU A 245 8.41 22.17 2.37
N ASP A 246 8.36 20.93 1.90
CA ASP A 246 8.76 19.75 2.67
C ASP A 246 10.00 19.13 2.02
N VAL A 247 10.99 18.77 2.83
CA VAL A 247 12.18 18.03 2.40
C VAL A 247 12.28 16.76 3.23
N LYS A 248 12.50 15.62 2.58
CA LYS A 248 12.66 14.32 3.23
C LYS A 248 13.94 13.64 2.76
N GLY A 249 14.68 13.08 3.72
CA GLY A 249 15.70 12.07 3.50
C GLY A 249 15.25 10.73 4.10
N TYR A 250 15.47 9.65 3.38
CA TYR A 250 15.13 8.29 3.79
C TYR A 250 16.32 7.36 3.56
N LEU A 251 16.56 6.49 4.54
CA LEU A 251 17.58 5.46 4.50
C LEU A 251 17.01 4.13 4.97
N PHE A 252 17.25 3.09 4.20
CA PHE A 252 17.02 1.70 4.57
C PHE A 252 18.26 0.87 4.21
N ASP A 253 18.78 0.12 5.17
CA ASP A 253 19.87 -0.85 4.97
C ASP A 253 19.49 -2.15 5.67
N SER A 254 19.53 -3.27 4.96
CA SER A 254 19.21 -4.57 5.54
C SER A 254 20.16 -5.67 5.07
N ARG A 255 20.33 -6.62 5.96
CA ARG A 255 20.99 -7.90 5.71
C ARG A 255 20.06 -9.01 6.16
N ARG A 256 19.72 -9.92 5.25
CA ARG A 256 18.81 -11.04 5.56
C ARG A 256 19.24 -12.33 4.91
N GLY A 257 18.91 -13.43 5.56
CA GLY A 257 18.97 -14.75 4.97
C GLY A 257 17.79 -14.97 4.02
N LEU A 258 18.02 -15.73 2.97
CA LEU A 258 17.00 -16.22 2.06
C LEU A 258 16.89 -17.73 2.25
N PRO A 259 15.88 -18.20 3.01
CA PRO A 259 15.80 -19.63 3.35
C PRO A 259 15.39 -20.50 2.18
N GLY A 260 14.97 -19.91 1.05
CA GLY A 260 14.52 -20.65 -0.11
C GLY A 260 13.21 -21.43 0.10
N SER A 261 12.82 -22.21 -0.88
CA SER A 261 11.68 -23.11 -0.78
C SER A 261 12.05 -24.41 -0.07
N VAL A 262 11.11 -24.99 0.69
CA VAL A 262 11.34 -26.22 1.49
C VAL A 262 11.27 -27.52 0.63
N VAL A 263 11.04 -27.40 -0.69
CA VAL A 263 10.82 -28.56 -1.59
C VAL A 263 11.90 -29.63 -1.52
N TYR A 264 13.15 -29.23 -1.32
CA TYR A 264 14.31 -30.12 -1.39
C TYR A 264 14.99 -30.35 -0.03
N ASP A 265 14.25 -30.00 1.07
CA ASP A 265 14.83 -30.11 2.43
C ASP A 265 16.28 -29.63 2.44
N ASN A 266 16.45 -28.31 2.16
CA ASN A 266 17.77 -27.71 2.11
C ASN A 266 18.15 -27.14 3.49
N PRO A 267 18.72 -27.97 4.40
CA PRO A 267 19.17 -27.50 5.70
C PRO A 267 20.39 -26.57 5.58
N TYR A 268 20.98 -26.50 4.39
CA TYR A 268 22.20 -25.75 4.10
C TYR A 268 21.92 -24.45 3.31
N ALA A 269 20.68 -23.93 3.33
CA ALA A 269 20.39 -22.64 2.70
C ALA A 269 21.39 -21.59 3.22
N ALA A 270 22.15 -21.01 2.30
CA ALA A 270 23.22 -20.05 2.61
C ALA A 270 23.14 -18.76 1.78
N GLU A 271 22.05 -18.62 1.03
CA GLU A 271 21.77 -17.42 0.22
C GLU A 271 21.49 -16.22 1.12
N ARG A 272 22.15 -15.09 0.85
CA ARG A 272 22.04 -13.87 1.64
C ARG A 272 21.74 -12.69 0.73
N LEU A 273 20.78 -11.88 1.11
CA LEU A 273 20.46 -10.62 0.46
C LEU A 273 20.89 -9.44 1.35
N TYR A 274 21.66 -8.54 0.74
CA TYR A 274 21.97 -7.21 1.28
C TYR A 274 21.20 -6.20 0.44
N ASP A 275 20.42 -5.33 1.07
CA ASP A 275 19.55 -4.38 0.37
C ASP A 275 19.71 -3.00 0.98
N ARG A 276 20.02 -2.01 0.14
CA ARG A 276 20.18 -0.59 0.50
C ARG A 276 19.25 0.23 -0.37
N ASN A 277 18.47 1.08 0.25
CA ASN A 277 17.62 2.02 -0.45
C ASN A 277 17.70 3.39 0.22
N TYR A 278 18.17 4.38 -0.53
CA TYR A 278 18.33 5.76 -0.07
C TYR A 278 17.58 6.66 -1.02
N PHE A 279 16.75 7.56 -0.50
CA PHE A 279 16.17 8.59 -1.32
C PHE A 279 16.08 9.93 -0.61
N GLY A 280 16.19 10.98 -1.41
CA GLY A 280 15.84 12.33 -1.03
C GLY A 280 14.66 12.81 -1.86
N GLN A 281 13.71 13.48 -1.22
CA GLN A 281 12.57 14.09 -1.92
C GLN A 281 12.30 15.49 -1.41
N LEU A 282 11.84 16.34 -2.32
CA LEU A 282 11.40 17.70 -2.07
C LEU A 282 9.98 17.84 -2.59
N ARG A 283 9.09 18.46 -1.80
CA ARG A 283 7.74 18.79 -2.20
C ARG A 283 7.49 20.26 -1.93
N TYR A 284 7.08 20.98 -2.95
CA TYR A 284 6.68 22.38 -2.87
C TYR A 284 5.23 22.53 -3.28
N GLU A 285 4.46 23.24 -2.48
CA GLU A 285 3.08 23.60 -2.78
C GLU A 285 2.89 25.10 -2.69
N ASN A 286 2.22 25.69 -3.70
CA ASN A 286 1.90 27.10 -3.72
C ASN A 286 0.41 27.31 -4.09
N ARG A 287 -0.29 27.99 -3.23
CA ARG A 287 -1.67 28.44 -3.42
C ARG A 287 -1.65 29.90 -3.91
N PHE A 288 -1.41 30.10 -5.20
CA PHE A 288 -1.36 31.46 -5.79
C PHE A 288 -2.61 32.27 -5.48
N SER A 289 -3.78 31.60 -5.52
CA SER A 289 -5.09 32.15 -5.15
C SER A 289 -6.04 31.01 -4.79
N GLU A 290 -7.28 31.35 -4.42
CA GLU A 290 -8.38 30.39 -4.27
C GLU A 290 -8.63 29.54 -5.54
N LYS A 291 -8.27 30.09 -6.71
CA LYS A 291 -8.54 29.47 -8.01
C LYS A 291 -7.35 28.75 -8.63
N TRP A 292 -6.13 28.96 -8.15
CA TRP A 292 -4.90 28.44 -8.75
C TRP A 292 -3.97 27.88 -7.70
N LYS A 293 -3.58 26.61 -7.87
CA LYS A 293 -2.63 25.91 -7.00
C LYS A 293 -1.59 25.18 -7.85
N LEU A 294 -0.36 25.14 -7.37
CA LEU A 294 0.74 24.40 -7.96
C LEU A 294 1.33 23.46 -6.90
N LYS A 295 1.55 22.22 -7.27
CA LYS A 295 2.35 21.26 -6.52
C LYS A 295 3.50 20.79 -7.41
N ALA A 296 4.73 20.89 -6.91
CA ALA A 296 5.91 20.35 -7.58
C ALA A 296 6.66 19.45 -6.62
N SER A 297 7.19 18.35 -7.13
CA SER A 297 8.01 17.44 -6.33
C SER A 297 9.19 16.93 -7.15
N GLY A 298 10.32 16.74 -6.47
CA GLY A 298 11.49 16.08 -7.00
C GLY A 298 11.94 14.97 -6.08
N LYS A 299 12.37 13.83 -6.65
CA LYS A 299 12.94 12.71 -5.89
C LYS A 299 14.14 12.16 -6.62
N PHE A 300 15.18 11.87 -5.88
CA PHE A 300 16.28 11.02 -6.31
C PHE A 300 16.32 9.78 -5.42
N ASN A 301 16.30 8.60 -6.04
CA ASN A 301 16.36 7.31 -5.36
C ASN A 301 17.56 6.51 -5.84
N TYR A 302 18.33 5.99 -4.89
CA TYR A 302 19.40 5.04 -5.11
C TYR A 302 19.05 3.73 -4.43
N SER A 303 19.07 2.63 -5.18
CA SER A 303 18.86 1.30 -4.67
C SER A 303 20.03 0.40 -5.08
N TRP A 304 20.55 -0.33 -4.11
CA TRP A 304 21.61 -1.29 -4.33
C TRP A 304 21.29 -2.57 -3.57
N ASN A 305 21.39 -3.69 -4.26
CA ASN A 305 21.31 -4.97 -3.62
C ASN A 305 22.45 -5.89 -4.05
N LYS A 306 22.79 -6.80 -3.15
CA LYS A 306 23.78 -7.82 -3.36
C LYS A 306 23.20 -9.17 -2.90
N ASP A 307 23.18 -10.10 -3.81
CA ASP A 307 22.84 -11.50 -3.56
C ASP A 307 24.11 -12.32 -3.50
N THR A 308 24.22 -13.18 -2.50
CA THR A 308 25.35 -14.11 -2.36
C THR A 308 24.83 -15.50 -2.03
N ASP A 309 25.24 -16.49 -2.80
CA ASP A 309 24.88 -17.89 -2.56
C ASP A 309 26.15 -18.75 -2.52
N LYS A 310 26.31 -19.53 -1.44
CA LYS A 310 27.42 -20.47 -1.25
C LYS A 310 27.04 -21.86 -1.76
N LYS A 311 26.87 -21.98 -3.07
CA LYS A 311 26.56 -23.28 -3.70
C LYS A 311 27.75 -24.24 -3.67
N ALA A 312 27.46 -25.54 -3.79
CA ALA A 312 28.49 -26.57 -3.91
C ALA A 312 29.39 -26.39 -5.16
N ALA A 313 28.86 -25.78 -6.22
CA ALA A 313 29.59 -25.44 -7.45
C ALA A 313 30.49 -24.20 -7.34
N GLY A 314 30.53 -23.56 -6.17
CA GLY A 314 31.28 -22.33 -5.90
C GLY A 314 30.36 -21.14 -5.47
N PRO A 315 30.91 -20.17 -4.73
CA PRO A 315 30.15 -19.03 -4.30
C PRO A 315 29.78 -18.12 -5.48
N THR A 316 28.54 -17.68 -5.54
CA THR A 316 28.08 -16.66 -6.46
C THR A 316 27.85 -15.34 -5.72
N GLU A 317 28.17 -14.22 -6.36
CA GLU A 317 27.89 -12.90 -5.85
C GLU A 317 27.39 -12.02 -6.99
N ASP A 318 26.12 -11.65 -6.93
CA ASP A 318 25.47 -10.78 -7.90
C ASP A 318 25.12 -9.44 -7.25
N ARG A 319 25.45 -8.35 -7.92
CA ARG A 319 25.18 -6.99 -7.45
C ARG A 319 24.31 -6.28 -8.47
N PHE A 320 23.34 -5.53 -7.96
CA PHE A 320 22.44 -4.71 -8.75
C PHE A 320 22.44 -3.31 -8.17
N ARG A 321 22.54 -2.32 -9.04
CA ARG A 321 22.41 -0.91 -8.71
C ARG A 321 21.39 -0.29 -9.65
N GLN A 322 20.40 0.39 -9.08
CA GLN A 322 19.44 1.16 -9.86
C GLN A 322 19.30 2.56 -9.28
N THR A 323 19.09 3.54 -10.16
CA THR A 323 18.73 4.89 -9.77
C THR A 323 17.42 5.32 -10.40
N GLU A 324 16.71 6.21 -9.72
CA GLU A 324 15.52 6.88 -10.25
C GLU A 324 15.61 8.37 -9.94
N THR A 325 15.55 9.20 -10.98
CA THR A 325 15.27 10.63 -10.85
C THR A 325 13.85 10.86 -11.28
N TYR A 326 13.03 11.42 -10.38
CA TYR A 326 11.61 11.69 -10.63
C TYR A 326 11.31 13.15 -10.36
N LEU A 327 10.77 13.83 -11.36
CA LEU A 327 10.30 15.21 -11.28
C LEU A 327 8.83 15.27 -11.68
N THR A 328 8.03 16.01 -10.93
CA THR A 328 6.60 16.18 -11.20
C THR A 328 6.16 17.60 -10.88
N ALA A 329 5.25 18.12 -11.70
CA ALA A 329 4.56 19.37 -11.44
C ALA A 329 3.08 19.22 -11.81
N THR A 330 2.19 19.63 -10.91
CA THR A 330 0.74 19.61 -11.11
C THR A 330 0.18 21.01 -10.89
N LEU A 331 -0.39 21.58 -11.93
CA LEU A 331 -1.13 22.82 -11.88
C LEU A 331 -2.63 22.50 -11.79
N TRP A 332 -3.31 23.07 -10.81
CA TRP A 332 -4.75 22.96 -10.64
C TRP A 332 -5.40 24.34 -10.74
N ALA A 333 -6.55 24.39 -11.40
CA ALA A 333 -7.31 25.62 -11.61
C ALA A 333 -8.82 25.40 -11.51
N THR A 334 -9.54 26.36 -10.92
CA THR A 334 -11.00 26.46 -10.93
C THR A 334 -11.41 27.83 -11.49
N PRO A 335 -11.31 28.04 -12.82
CA PRO A 335 -11.60 29.32 -13.44
C PRO A 335 -13.08 29.74 -13.32
N VAL A 336 -13.96 28.74 -13.35
CA VAL A 336 -15.43 28.92 -13.26
C VAL A 336 -15.95 28.11 -12.07
N LYS A 337 -17.02 28.59 -11.46
CA LYS A 337 -17.67 27.88 -10.36
C LYS A 337 -18.02 26.44 -10.76
N ASN A 338 -17.70 25.48 -9.89
CA ASN A 338 -17.96 24.04 -10.05
C ASN A 338 -17.18 23.33 -11.16
N LEU A 339 -16.27 23.99 -11.88
CA LEU A 339 -15.46 23.37 -12.92
C LEU A 339 -13.98 23.56 -12.61
N SER A 340 -13.30 22.46 -12.37
CA SER A 340 -11.88 22.42 -12.06
C SER A 340 -11.11 21.69 -13.15
N PHE A 341 -9.90 22.12 -13.40
CA PHE A 341 -8.94 21.50 -14.32
C PHE A 341 -7.64 21.21 -13.62
N SER A 342 -6.94 20.20 -14.10
CA SER A 342 -5.58 19.89 -13.66
C SER A 342 -4.73 19.48 -14.84
N LEU A 343 -3.50 19.98 -14.86
CA LEU A 343 -2.45 19.56 -15.78
C LEU A 343 -1.27 19.08 -14.94
N ALA A 344 -0.95 17.80 -15.05
CA ALA A 344 0.20 17.19 -14.38
C ALA A 344 1.22 16.73 -15.42
N GLN A 345 2.49 17.08 -15.21
CA GLN A 345 3.62 16.66 -16.01
C GLN A 345 4.64 15.97 -15.13
N ASP A 346 4.98 14.72 -15.48
CA ASP A 346 5.99 13.92 -14.80
C ASP A 346 7.11 13.57 -15.77
N PHE A 347 8.33 13.58 -15.26
CA PHE A 347 9.51 13.07 -15.93
C PHE A 347 10.21 12.07 -15.03
N VAL A 348 10.55 10.89 -15.56
CA VAL A 348 11.26 9.84 -14.83
C VAL A 348 12.44 9.36 -15.65
N TYR A 349 13.61 9.35 -15.03
CA TYR A 349 14.81 8.69 -15.54
C TYR A 349 15.12 7.50 -14.63
N ASN A 350 15.36 6.32 -15.22
CA ASN A 350 15.79 5.13 -14.52
C ASN A 350 17.02 4.52 -15.21
N ASP A 351 17.97 4.02 -14.44
CA ASP A 351 19.05 3.17 -14.92
C ASP A 351 19.20 1.89 -14.07
N LEU A 352 19.80 0.86 -14.65
CA LEU A 352 20.14 -0.39 -13.98
C LEU A 352 21.54 -0.85 -14.43
N ALA A 353 22.38 -1.16 -13.44
CA ALA A 353 23.66 -1.82 -13.64
C ALA A 353 23.74 -3.07 -12.77
N THR A 354 24.38 -4.13 -13.27
CA THR A 354 24.58 -5.38 -12.53
C THR A 354 25.93 -6.01 -12.86
N THR A 355 26.43 -6.87 -11.99
CA THR A 355 27.63 -7.68 -12.22
C THR A 355 27.35 -8.98 -12.97
N LEU A 356 26.08 -9.28 -13.27
CA LEU A 356 25.73 -10.42 -14.13
C LEU A 356 26.39 -10.26 -15.49
N GLU A 357 26.91 -11.37 -16.03
CA GLU A 357 27.43 -11.42 -17.40
C GLU A 357 26.37 -10.95 -18.40
N GLU A 358 26.83 -10.32 -19.49
CA GLU A 358 25.95 -9.80 -20.57
C GLU A 358 24.90 -8.75 -20.10
N CYS A 359 25.17 -8.02 -19.02
CA CYS A 359 24.31 -6.90 -18.65
C CYS A 359 24.21 -5.88 -19.77
N GLN A 360 22.99 -5.49 -20.13
CA GLN A 360 22.73 -4.54 -21.22
C GLN A 360 22.78 -3.08 -20.76
N TYR A 361 22.89 -2.82 -19.45
CA TYR A 361 22.92 -1.46 -18.83
C TYR A 361 21.77 -0.58 -19.33
N PRO A 362 20.50 -0.96 -19.08
CA PRO A 362 19.38 -0.24 -19.63
C PRO A 362 19.16 1.11 -18.93
N GLU A 363 18.77 2.09 -19.72
CA GLU A 363 18.28 3.40 -19.33
C GLU A 363 16.88 3.62 -19.87
N ARG A 364 15.99 4.21 -19.08
CA ARG A 364 14.62 4.52 -19.46
C ARG A 364 14.30 5.97 -19.16
N TYR A 365 13.75 6.65 -20.15
CA TYR A 365 13.21 8.00 -20.05
C TYR A 365 11.70 7.92 -20.22
N THR A 366 10.95 8.40 -19.22
CA THR A 366 9.49 8.37 -19.23
C THR A 366 8.95 9.78 -19.07
N SER A 367 8.07 10.19 -19.96
CA SER A 367 7.30 11.43 -19.85
C SER A 367 5.82 11.08 -19.76
N LEU A 368 5.15 11.56 -18.71
CA LEU A 368 3.73 11.38 -18.48
C LEU A 368 3.08 12.75 -18.41
N THR A 369 2.06 12.99 -19.23
CA THR A 369 1.26 14.22 -19.20
C THR A 369 -0.18 13.85 -18.94
N ALA A 370 -0.75 14.25 -17.81
CA ALA A 370 -2.15 14.02 -17.49
C ALA A 370 -2.93 15.33 -17.50
N PHE A 371 -3.97 15.40 -18.32
CA PHE A 371 -4.96 16.45 -18.27
C PHE A 371 -6.25 15.91 -17.66
N SER A 372 -6.79 16.59 -16.66
CA SER A 372 -8.04 16.22 -16.00
C SER A 372 -8.99 17.39 -15.90
N ALA A 373 -10.27 17.10 -16.07
CA ALA A 373 -11.38 18.05 -15.88
C ALA A 373 -12.39 17.42 -14.91
N GLN A 374 -12.88 18.23 -13.98
CA GLN A 374 -13.85 17.80 -12.98
C GLN A 374 -14.97 18.82 -12.86
N TYR A 375 -16.20 18.34 -13.03
CA TYR A 375 -17.41 19.12 -12.78
C TYR A 375 -18.04 18.66 -11.47
N HIS A 376 -18.23 19.60 -10.55
CA HIS A 376 -18.82 19.37 -9.25
C HIS A 376 -20.20 20.00 -9.15
N HIS A 377 -21.22 19.18 -8.91
CA HIS A 377 -22.57 19.59 -8.59
C HIS A 377 -22.95 19.02 -7.20
N PRO A 378 -23.82 19.66 -6.43
CA PRO A 378 -24.21 19.15 -5.10
C PRO A 378 -24.72 17.70 -5.07
N LEU A 379 -25.27 17.21 -6.19
CA LEU A 379 -25.81 15.85 -6.32
C LEU A 379 -24.89 14.89 -7.06
N PHE A 380 -24.01 15.37 -7.92
CA PHE A 380 -23.12 14.51 -8.70
C PHE A 380 -21.81 15.19 -9.00
N GLN A 381 -20.79 14.38 -9.25
CA GLN A 381 -19.48 14.81 -9.68
C GLN A 381 -19.06 13.94 -10.86
N VAL A 382 -18.54 14.57 -11.89
CA VAL A 382 -17.95 13.90 -13.06
C VAL A 382 -16.50 14.30 -13.15
N THR A 383 -15.62 13.31 -13.30
CA THR A 383 -14.18 13.52 -13.53
C THR A 383 -13.79 12.81 -14.81
N ALA A 384 -13.16 13.52 -15.73
CA ALA A 384 -12.58 12.95 -16.94
C ALA A 384 -11.08 13.25 -16.98
N SER A 385 -10.28 12.28 -17.36
CA SER A 385 -8.82 12.40 -17.44
C SER A 385 -8.30 11.76 -18.71
N LEU A 386 -7.25 12.35 -19.27
CA LEU A 386 -6.51 11.80 -20.41
C LEU A 386 -5.03 11.81 -20.06
N LEU A 387 -4.42 10.63 -20.05
CA LEU A 387 -3.00 10.44 -19.81
C LEU A 387 -2.28 10.17 -21.13
N ASN A 388 -1.29 11.01 -21.45
CA ASN A 388 -0.33 10.73 -22.52
C ASN A 388 0.94 10.13 -21.89
N THR A 389 1.35 8.98 -22.38
CA THR A 389 2.58 8.26 -21.97
C THR A 389 3.53 8.23 -23.16
N PHE A 390 4.76 8.67 -22.93
CA PHE A 390 5.87 8.53 -23.86
C PHE A 390 7.07 7.92 -23.14
N ILE A 391 7.63 6.83 -23.72
CA ILE A 391 8.77 6.11 -23.13
C ILE A 391 9.76 5.79 -24.24
N THR A 392 11.03 6.09 -23.95
CA THR A 392 12.16 5.68 -24.78
C THR A 392 13.21 5.00 -23.91
N GLU A 393 13.89 4.02 -24.47
CA GLU A 393 14.90 3.24 -23.76
C GLU A 393 16.21 3.24 -24.54
N ARG A 394 17.31 3.13 -23.82
CA ARG A 394 18.65 2.94 -24.36
C ARG A 394 19.32 1.79 -23.64
N VAL A 395 20.20 1.10 -24.32
CA VAL A 395 21.05 0.04 -23.75
C VAL A 395 22.48 0.23 -24.25
N ALA A 396 23.45 -0.09 -23.42
CA ALA A 396 24.86 -0.04 -23.83
C ALA A 396 25.24 -1.23 -24.74
N LEU A 397 24.58 -2.38 -24.55
CA LEU A 397 24.81 -3.61 -25.29
C LEU A 397 23.49 -4.19 -25.79
N GLY A 398 23.52 -4.75 -27.01
CA GLY A 398 22.34 -5.40 -27.59
C GLY A 398 21.33 -4.45 -28.23
N ARG A 399 20.05 -4.78 -28.12
CA ARG A 399 18.94 -4.01 -28.73
C ARG A 399 18.03 -3.46 -27.65
N ALA A 400 17.85 -2.15 -27.61
CA ALA A 400 16.82 -1.51 -26.80
C ALA A 400 15.41 -1.90 -27.27
N ALA A 401 14.47 -1.90 -26.36
CA ALA A 401 13.06 -2.01 -26.70
C ALA A 401 12.60 -0.77 -27.48
N ASP A 402 11.61 -0.95 -28.35
CA ASP A 402 11.10 0.13 -29.20
C ASP A 402 10.40 1.22 -28.35
N ASP A 403 10.41 2.46 -28.84
CA ASP A 403 9.70 3.59 -28.23
C ASP A 403 8.19 3.29 -28.09
N ARG A 404 7.61 3.76 -26.99
CA ARG A 404 6.20 3.51 -26.67
C ARG A 404 5.44 4.80 -26.46
N LYS A 405 4.29 4.90 -27.13
CA LYS A 405 3.36 6.02 -27.00
C LYS A 405 1.95 5.50 -26.75
N ARG A 406 1.24 6.10 -25.79
CA ARG A 406 -0.14 5.72 -25.49
C ARG A 406 -0.94 6.90 -24.95
N LEU A 407 -2.18 7.01 -25.40
CA LEU A 407 -3.22 7.83 -24.78
C LEU A 407 -4.15 6.90 -23.98
N SER A 408 -4.31 7.17 -22.69
CA SER A 408 -5.13 6.37 -21.78
C SER A 408 -6.21 7.25 -21.16
N PRO A 409 -7.47 7.09 -21.59
CA PRO A 409 -8.61 7.81 -21.03
C PRO A 409 -9.08 7.19 -19.70
N ALA A 410 -9.64 8.03 -18.84
CA ALA A 410 -10.36 7.60 -17.65
C ALA A 410 -11.53 8.54 -17.39
N VAL A 411 -12.61 7.98 -16.86
CA VAL A 411 -13.80 8.75 -16.46
C VAL A 411 -14.39 8.17 -15.18
N SER A 412 -14.87 9.04 -14.30
CA SER A 412 -15.64 8.62 -13.13
C SER A 412 -16.86 9.51 -12.94
N LEU A 413 -17.93 8.90 -12.44
CA LEU A 413 -19.17 9.52 -12.04
C LEU A 413 -19.48 9.13 -10.60
N THR A 414 -19.72 10.13 -9.78
CA THR A 414 -20.26 9.95 -8.42
C THR A 414 -21.63 10.64 -8.35
N TRP A 415 -22.63 9.94 -7.83
CA TRP A 415 -23.97 10.46 -7.66
C TRP A 415 -24.42 10.31 -6.21
N ARG A 416 -25.04 11.36 -5.67
CA ARG A 416 -25.63 11.44 -4.33
C ARG A 416 -27.14 11.52 -4.46
N PRO A 417 -27.87 10.38 -4.44
CA PRO A 417 -29.32 10.37 -4.67
C PRO A 417 -30.09 11.21 -3.66
N VAL A 418 -29.59 11.24 -2.41
CA VAL A 418 -30.25 11.95 -1.30
C VAL A 418 -29.27 12.95 -0.69
N LYS A 419 -29.59 14.26 -0.77
CA LYS A 419 -28.73 15.35 -0.29
C LYS A 419 -28.34 15.23 1.20
N LYS A 420 -29.29 14.77 2.04
CA LYS A 420 -29.10 14.67 3.51
C LYS A 420 -28.50 13.35 3.96
N ALA A 421 -28.44 12.34 3.09
CA ALA A 421 -27.87 11.05 3.42
C ALA A 421 -26.43 10.93 2.92
N SER A 422 -25.59 10.29 3.72
CA SER A 422 -24.23 9.94 3.31
C SER A 422 -24.26 8.69 2.43
N TRP A 423 -25.04 8.72 1.37
CA TRP A 423 -25.19 7.67 0.38
C TRP A 423 -24.65 8.13 -0.98
N ARG A 424 -23.78 7.34 -1.56
CA ARG A 424 -23.18 7.60 -2.88
C ARG A 424 -23.22 6.37 -3.75
N LEU A 425 -23.50 6.59 -5.01
CA LEU A 425 -23.31 5.64 -6.11
C LEU A 425 -22.12 6.12 -6.94
N ARG A 426 -21.31 5.21 -7.43
CA ARG A 426 -20.15 5.52 -8.26
C ARG A 426 -20.03 4.56 -9.42
N ALA A 427 -19.53 5.09 -10.54
CA ALA A 427 -19.15 4.30 -11.70
C ALA A 427 -17.87 4.88 -12.29
N SER A 428 -16.95 4.03 -12.73
CA SER A 428 -15.73 4.51 -13.38
C SER A 428 -15.22 3.54 -14.43
N TYR A 429 -14.53 4.13 -15.41
CA TYR A 429 -13.74 3.45 -16.42
C TYR A 429 -12.34 4.01 -16.43
N LYS A 430 -11.32 3.15 -16.59
CA LYS A 430 -9.93 3.54 -16.69
C LYS A 430 -9.15 2.63 -17.65
N ASP A 431 -8.45 3.22 -18.61
CA ASP A 431 -7.45 2.54 -19.45
C ASP A 431 -6.07 2.71 -18.80
N ILE A 432 -5.31 1.61 -18.69
CA ILE A 432 -4.01 1.55 -18.04
C ILE A 432 -3.02 0.89 -18.98
N PHE A 433 -1.81 1.43 -18.99
CA PHE A 433 -0.72 1.00 -19.85
C PHE A 433 0.51 0.67 -19.00
N ARG A 434 0.81 -0.64 -18.82
CA ARG A 434 1.97 -1.10 -18.06
C ARG A 434 3.12 -1.47 -18.97
N VAL A 435 4.24 -0.81 -18.79
CA VAL A 435 5.47 -1.10 -19.53
C VAL A 435 6.20 -2.28 -18.88
N PRO A 436 6.81 -3.19 -19.67
CA PRO A 436 7.66 -4.24 -19.14
C PRO A 436 8.80 -3.68 -18.28
N THR A 437 9.17 -4.38 -17.23
CA THR A 437 10.29 -4.02 -16.34
C THR A 437 11.63 -4.29 -17.00
N PHE A 438 12.74 -3.83 -16.41
CA PHE A 438 14.06 -4.16 -16.94
C PHE A 438 14.36 -5.65 -16.86
N ASN A 439 13.88 -6.34 -15.82
CA ASN A 439 14.00 -7.81 -15.78
C ASN A 439 13.18 -8.49 -16.88
N ASP A 440 11.97 -8.00 -17.17
CA ASP A 440 11.15 -8.55 -18.26
C ASP A 440 11.86 -8.43 -19.62
N LEU A 441 12.59 -7.32 -19.85
CA LEU A 441 13.19 -6.99 -21.13
C LEU A 441 14.63 -7.49 -21.29
N TYR A 442 15.45 -7.35 -20.24
CA TYR A 442 16.92 -7.38 -20.34
C TYR A 442 17.61 -8.36 -19.39
N TYR A 443 16.86 -9.10 -18.53
CA TYR A 443 17.48 -10.09 -17.66
C TYR A 443 18.03 -11.25 -18.47
N LEU A 444 19.29 -11.61 -18.23
CA LEU A 444 20.02 -12.64 -18.95
C LEU A 444 19.19 -13.91 -19.20
N LEU A 445 19.16 -14.39 -20.46
CA LEU A 445 18.45 -15.58 -20.95
C LEU A 445 16.91 -15.57 -20.79
N ILE A 446 16.38 -14.83 -19.80
CA ILE A 446 14.95 -14.80 -19.45
C ILE A 446 14.23 -13.64 -20.14
N GLY A 447 14.89 -12.49 -20.23
CA GLY A 447 14.35 -11.25 -20.77
C GLY A 447 14.04 -11.32 -22.27
N ASN A 448 13.13 -10.44 -22.70
CA ASN A 448 12.75 -10.33 -24.09
C ASN A 448 12.45 -8.87 -24.45
N SER A 449 13.39 -8.22 -25.15
CA SER A 449 13.28 -6.81 -25.55
C SER A 449 12.13 -6.52 -26.54
N ARG A 450 11.49 -7.56 -27.10
CA ARG A 450 10.33 -7.45 -28.01
C ARG A 450 8.98 -7.52 -27.30
N LEU A 451 8.96 -7.53 -25.96
CA LEU A 451 7.70 -7.55 -25.21
C LEU A 451 6.88 -6.29 -25.49
N ARG A 452 5.60 -6.53 -25.71
CA ARG A 452 4.59 -5.47 -25.78
C ARG A 452 4.14 -5.09 -24.38
N PRO A 453 3.82 -3.81 -24.12
CA PRO A 453 3.20 -3.37 -22.88
C PRO A 453 1.84 -4.02 -22.65
N GLU A 454 1.52 -4.31 -21.39
CA GLU A 454 0.17 -4.75 -21.00
C GLU A 454 -0.81 -3.59 -21.12
N LYS A 455 -2.02 -3.88 -21.58
CA LYS A 455 -3.14 -2.95 -21.65
C LYS A 455 -4.24 -3.46 -20.73
N THR A 456 -4.61 -2.66 -19.74
CA THR A 456 -5.66 -3.03 -18.80
C THR A 456 -6.82 -2.06 -18.90
N ARG A 457 -8.04 -2.58 -19.05
CA ARG A 457 -9.29 -1.83 -18.99
C ARG A 457 -9.99 -2.19 -17.69
N GLN A 458 -10.33 -1.19 -16.91
CA GLN A 458 -11.03 -1.37 -15.64
C GLN A 458 -12.40 -0.70 -15.67
N TRP A 459 -13.43 -1.43 -15.28
CA TRP A 459 -14.78 -0.92 -15.03
C TRP A 459 -15.12 -1.17 -13.55
N ASN A 460 -15.64 -0.16 -12.89
CA ASN A 460 -16.05 -0.25 -11.50
C ASN A 460 -17.44 0.38 -11.35
N VAL A 461 -18.30 -0.30 -10.59
CA VAL A 461 -19.60 0.22 -10.15
C VAL A 461 -19.74 -0.08 -8.66
N GLY A 462 -20.08 0.92 -7.87
CA GLY A 462 -20.17 0.71 -6.43
C GLY A 462 -21.12 1.65 -5.73
N THR A 463 -21.35 1.32 -4.48
CA THR A 463 -22.14 2.13 -3.56
C THR A 463 -21.49 2.21 -2.21
N THR A 464 -21.62 3.35 -1.55
CA THR A 464 -21.22 3.53 -0.15
C THR A 464 -22.32 4.28 0.58
N TRP A 465 -22.69 3.72 1.71
CA TRP A 465 -23.60 4.35 2.66
C TRP A 465 -22.94 4.40 4.03
N ALA A 466 -23.15 5.51 4.75
CA ALA A 466 -22.72 5.62 6.14
C ALA A 466 -23.72 6.48 6.93
N GLY A 467 -23.90 6.14 8.19
CA GLY A 467 -24.80 6.89 9.05
C GLY A 467 -25.06 6.20 10.38
N ARG A 468 -25.95 6.80 11.16
CA ARG A 468 -26.49 6.21 12.40
C ARG A 468 -27.67 5.29 12.05
N MET A 469 -27.71 4.10 12.63
CA MET A 469 -28.82 3.15 12.48
C MET A 469 -29.66 3.05 13.76
N GLY A 470 -29.99 4.17 14.36
CA GLY A 470 -30.86 4.22 15.53
C GLY A 470 -30.32 3.37 16.70
N ARG A 471 -31.07 2.32 17.09
CA ARG A 471 -30.66 1.40 18.17
C ARG A 471 -29.70 0.30 17.70
N VAL A 472 -29.46 0.14 16.39
CA VAL A 472 -28.63 -0.94 15.84
C VAL A 472 -27.14 -0.63 15.96
N ALA A 473 -26.73 0.60 15.62
CA ALA A 473 -25.33 1.04 15.75
C ALA A 473 -25.26 2.57 15.82
N ASP A 474 -24.30 3.10 16.60
CA ASP A 474 -24.03 4.54 16.67
C ASP A 474 -23.44 5.05 15.36
N TYR A 475 -22.69 4.20 14.70
CA TYR A 475 -22.16 4.42 13.37
C TYR A 475 -22.12 3.12 12.59
N LEU A 476 -22.53 3.15 11.32
CA LEU A 476 -22.41 2.05 10.38
C LEU A 476 -21.99 2.61 9.02
N SER A 477 -20.99 2.00 8.39
CA SER A 477 -20.57 2.28 7.03
C SER A 477 -20.51 0.99 6.25
N LEU A 478 -21.14 0.97 5.09
CA LEU A 478 -21.13 -0.16 4.15
C LEU A 478 -20.73 0.33 2.77
N SER A 479 -19.71 -0.32 2.19
CA SER A 479 -19.27 -0.10 0.82
C SER A 479 -19.29 -1.40 0.05
N VAL A 480 -19.88 -1.38 -1.14
CA VAL A 480 -19.92 -2.53 -2.05
C VAL A 480 -19.47 -2.06 -3.43
N ASP A 481 -18.47 -2.73 -3.99
CA ASP A 481 -17.86 -2.41 -5.27
C ASP A 481 -17.77 -3.63 -6.16
N GLY A 482 -18.55 -3.66 -7.23
CA GLY A 482 -18.41 -4.61 -8.33
C GLY A 482 -17.41 -4.10 -9.36
N TYR A 483 -16.64 -5.01 -9.95
CA TYR A 483 -15.63 -4.65 -10.94
C TYR A 483 -15.47 -5.70 -12.03
N TYR A 484 -15.01 -5.23 -13.19
CA TYR A 484 -14.55 -6.04 -14.30
C TYR A 484 -13.24 -5.45 -14.84
N ASN A 485 -12.20 -6.28 -14.94
CA ASN A 485 -10.90 -5.91 -15.49
C ASN A 485 -10.55 -6.84 -16.64
N GLU A 486 -10.06 -6.27 -17.73
CA GLU A 486 -9.58 -6.99 -18.91
C GLU A 486 -8.11 -6.61 -19.14
N VAL A 487 -7.21 -7.58 -19.19
CA VAL A 487 -5.77 -7.39 -19.42
C VAL A 487 -5.40 -8.06 -20.74
N ASP A 488 -5.01 -7.27 -21.73
CA ASP A 488 -4.43 -7.74 -22.98
C ASP A 488 -2.89 -7.74 -22.91
N ASP A 489 -2.25 -8.63 -23.64
CA ASP A 489 -0.78 -8.78 -23.71
C ASP A 489 -0.12 -9.04 -22.35
N LYS A 490 -0.77 -9.79 -21.44
CA LYS A 490 -0.25 -10.12 -20.10
C LYS A 490 1.18 -10.67 -20.20
N ILE A 491 2.10 -10.08 -19.42
CA ILE A 491 3.50 -10.52 -19.37
C ILE A 491 3.65 -11.59 -18.30
N VAL A 492 4.12 -12.76 -18.68
CA VAL A 492 4.37 -13.88 -17.79
C VAL A 492 5.67 -14.60 -18.14
N ALA A 493 6.27 -15.26 -17.16
CA ALA A 493 7.37 -16.16 -17.40
C ALA A 493 6.82 -17.52 -17.87
N VAL A 494 7.22 -17.95 -19.06
CA VAL A 494 6.82 -19.23 -19.66
C VAL A 494 8.00 -20.20 -19.62
N PRO A 495 7.84 -21.43 -19.11
CA PRO A 495 8.90 -22.42 -19.15
C PRO A 495 9.15 -22.85 -20.61
N THR A 496 10.42 -22.81 -21.00
CA THR A 496 10.91 -23.44 -22.25
C THR A 496 11.63 -24.74 -21.91
N MET A 497 12.24 -25.40 -22.89
CA MET A 497 12.95 -26.67 -22.65
C MET A 497 14.13 -26.53 -21.67
N PHE A 498 14.77 -25.35 -21.60
CA PHE A 498 16.00 -25.15 -20.80
C PHE A 498 15.88 -24.01 -19.76
N VAL A 499 15.09 -22.97 -20.05
CA VAL A 499 14.98 -21.76 -19.22
C VAL A 499 13.55 -21.21 -19.26
N TRP A 500 13.20 -20.41 -18.26
CA TRP A 500 12.00 -19.58 -18.31
C TRP A 500 12.25 -18.40 -19.25
N LYS A 501 11.25 -18.00 -20.04
CA LYS A 501 11.35 -16.84 -20.91
C LYS A 501 10.15 -15.92 -20.73
N MET A 502 10.41 -14.63 -20.66
CA MET A 502 9.33 -13.63 -20.58
C MET A 502 8.61 -13.53 -21.93
N SER A 503 7.29 -13.63 -21.89
CA SER A 503 6.44 -13.62 -23.08
C SER A 503 5.14 -12.90 -22.80
N ASN A 504 4.59 -12.25 -23.85
CA ASN A 504 3.21 -11.81 -23.80
C ASN A 504 2.31 -13.03 -24.06
N VAL A 505 1.65 -13.48 -23.02
CA VAL A 505 0.72 -14.60 -23.12
C VAL A 505 -0.65 -14.08 -22.76
N GLY A 506 -1.44 -13.90 -23.78
CA GLY A 506 -2.85 -13.96 -23.62
C GLY A 506 -3.58 -12.78 -23.06
N LYS A 507 -4.83 -13.11 -22.83
CA LYS A 507 -5.85 -12.23 -22.30
C LYS A 507 -6.32 -12.78 -20.95
N VAL A 508 -6.41 -11.93 -19.95
CA VAL A 508 -6.94 -12.26 -18.62
C VAL A 508 -8.16 -11.40 -18.35
N GLU A 509 -9.24 -12.04 -17.95
CA GLU A 509 -10.44 -11.37 -17.47
C GLU A 509 -10.58 -11.60 -15.97
N THR A 510 -10.86 -10.53 -15.23
CA THR A 510 -11.07 -10.60 -13.78
C THR A 510 -12.34 -9.86 -13.43
N TYR A 511 -13.26 -10.52 -12.74
CA TYR A 511 -14.46 -9.89 -12.22
C TYR A 511 -14.68 -10.29 -10.75
N GLY A 512 -15.34 -9.41 -10.03
CA GLY A 512 -15.56 -9.66 -8.61
C GLY A 512 -16.32 -8.56 -7.90
N VAL A 513 -16.45 -8.77 -6.59
CA VAL A 513 -17.14 -7.86 -5.68
C VAL A 513 -16.30 -7.71 -4.41
N ASP A 514 -16.05 -6.46 -4.02
CA ASP A 514 -15.43 -6.09 -2.75
C ASP A 514 -16.49 -5.49 -1.82
N VAL A 515 -16.55 -5.96 -0.58
CA VAL A 515 -17.46 -5.48 0.46
C VAL A 515 -16.63 -5.01 1.66
N ASN A 516 -16.91 -3.81 2.15
CA ASN A 516 -16.30 -3.28 3.37
C ASN A 516 -17.41 -2.81 4.32
N LEU A 517 -17.33 -3.25 5.55
CA LEU A 517 -18.22 -2.90 6.65
C LEU A 517 -17.42 -2.32 7.80
N ALA A 518 -17.87 -1.21 8.37
CA ALA A 518 -17.38 -0.70 9.65
C ALA A 518 -18.58 -0.31 10.51
N ALA A 519 -18.56 -0.70 11.78
CA ALA A 519 -19.62 -0.39 12.73
C ALA A 519 -19.03 -0.04 14.10
N GLU A 520 -19.70 0.86 14.82
CA GLU A 520 -19.31 1.26 16.17
C GLU A 520 -20.53 1.35 17.07
N TRP A 521 -20.33 0.94 18.33
CA TRP A 521 -21.31 0.98 19.40
C TRP A 521 -20.68 1.55 20.66
N THR A 522 -21.36 2.47 21.31
CA THR A 522 -21.08 2.91 22.67
C THR A 522 -21.94 2.05 23.61
N LEU A 523 -21.33 1.03 24.21
CA LEU A 523 -22.01 0.07 25.09
C LEU A 523 -22.35 0.69 26.45
N ALA A 524 -21.42 1.48 27.00
CA ALA A 524 -21.56 2.21 28.24
C ALA A 524 -20.56 3.37 28.28
N LYS A 525 -20.54 4.17 29.35
CA LYS A 525 -19.54 5.21 29.55
C LYS A 525 -18.12 4.59 29.53
N ALA A 526 -17.29 5.02 28.58
CA ALA A 526 -15.93 4.52 28.32
C ALA A 526 -15.84 3.03 27.88
N TRP A 527 -16.96 2.44 27.39
CA TRP A 527 -16.99 1.14 26.77
C TRP A 527 -17.45 1.28 25.33
N ASN A 528 -16.54 1.09 24.40
CA ASN A 528 -16.83 1.16 22.97
C ASN A 528 -16.50 -0.17 22.30
N LEU A 529 -17.35 -0.58 21.37
CA LEU A 529 -17.11 -1.72 20.51
C LEU A 529 -17.00 -1.22 19.08
N GLY A 530 -15.91 -1.55 18.41
CA GLY A 530 -15.70 -1.34 16.99
C GLY A 530 -15.67 -2.68 16.26
N MET A 531 -16.23 -2.73 15.08
CA MET A 531 -16.19 -3.89 14.19
C MET A 531 -15.82 -3.45 12.78
N THR A 532 -14.91 -4.17 12.14
CA THR A 532 -14.60 -4.03 10.72
C THR A 532 -14.68 -5.37 10.04
N ALA A 533 -15.13 -5.40 8.79
CA ALA A 533 -15.12 -6.60 7.96
C ALA A 533 -14.84 -6.20 6.51
N ALA A 534 -13.93 -6.92 5.87
CA ALA A 534 -13.59 -6.82 4.47
C ALA A 534 -13.76 -8.19 3.83
N TYR A 535 -14.45 -8.24 2.71
CA TYR A 535 -14.65 -9.46 1.93
C TYR A 535 -14.43 -9.19 0.46
N SER A 536 -13.81 -10.13 -0.23
CA SER A 536 -13.62 -10.09 -1.67
C SER A 536 -13.99 -11.42 -2.30
N PHE A 537 -14.86 -11.35 -3.30
CA PHE A 537 -15.03 -12.40 -4.29
C PHE A 537 -14.31 -11.98 -5.57
N MET A 538 -13.48 -12.86 -6.13
CA MET A 538 -12.67 -12.55 -7.30
C MET A 538 -12.50 -13.78 -8.19
N GLN A 539 -12.96 -13.71 -9.42
CA GLN A 539 -12.68 -14.70 -10.43
C GLN A 539 -11.78 -14.10 -11.51
N ALA A 540 -10.55 -14.61 -11.64
CA ALA A 540 -9.56 -14.17 -12.61
C ALA A 540 -9.20 -15.34 -13.52
N GLU A 541 -9.52 -15.24 -14.81
CA GLU A 541 -9.46 -16.35 -15.75
C GLU A 541 -8.55 -16.05 -16.95
N ASP A 542 -7.85 -17.08 -17.41
CA ASP A 542 -7.16 -17.05 -18.70
C ASP A 542 -8.17 -17.26 -19.84
N VAL A 543 -8.39 -16.22 -20.62
CA VAL A 543 -9.28 -16.24 -21.79
C VAL A 543 -8.53 -16.07 -23.11
N THR A 544 -7.24 -16.40 -23.12
CA THR A 544 -6.34 -16.23 -24.25
C THR A 544 -6.80 -16.94 -25.50
N LYS A 545 -7.09 -18.22 -25.40
CA LYS A 545 -7.42 -19.07 -26.56
C LYS A 545 -8.41 -20.15 -26.16
N ARG A 546 -9.60 -20.16 -26.78
CA ARG A 546 -10.67 -21.13 -26.49
C ARG A 546 -10.25 -22.60 -26.66
N SER A 547 -9.32 -22.89 -27.58
CA SER A 547 -8.79 -24.24 -27.79
C SER A 547 -7.70 -24.63 -26.81
N SER A 548 -7.27 -23.74 -25.91
CA SER A 548 -6.27 -24.04 -24.89
C SER A 548 -6.87 -24.88 -23.76
N LYS A 549 -6.09 -25.82 -23.23
CA LYS A 549 -6.45 -26.55 -22.01
C LYS A 549 -6.51 -25.65 -20.77
N LEU A 550 -6.00 -24.40 -20.87
CA LEU A 550 -6.02 -23.40 -19.81
C LEU A 550 -7.21 -22.45 -19.92
N TRP A 551 -8.08 -22.63 -20.93
CA TRP A 551 -9.24 -21.76 -21.13
C TRP A 551 -10.13 -21.72 -19.90
N ARG A 552 -10.36 -20.51 -19.37
CA ARG A 552 -11.12 -20.22 -18.13
C ARG A 552 -10.55 -20.86 -16.85
N HIS A 553 -9.26 -21.21 -16.86
CA HIS A 553 -8.58 -21.56 -15.64
C HIS A 553 -8.31 -20.31 -14.81
N GLN A 554 -8.47 -20.44 -13.49
CA GLN A 554 -8.14 -19.41 -12.51
C GLN A 554 -6.64 -19.12 -12.57
N ILE A 555 -6.28 -17.85 -12.54
CA ILE A 555 -4.89 -17.40 -12.51
C ILE A 555 -4.21 -17.86 -11.20
N ALA A 556 -2.96 -18.29 -11.32
CA ALA A 556 -2.19 -18.78 -10.17
C ALA A 556 -2.08 -17.75 -9.05
N TYR A 557 -2.09 -18.21 -7.80
CA TYR A 557 -2.02 -17.41 -6.58
C TYR A 557 -3.16 -16.38 -6.41
N THR A 558 -4.31 -16.65 -7.02
CA THR A 558 -5.50 -15.81 -6.91
C THR A 558 -6.63 -16.60 -6.27
N PRO A 559 -6.93 -16.39 -4.98
CA PRO A 559 -8.06 -17.04 -4.32
C PRO A 559 -9.37 -16.45 -4.84
N LYS A 560 -10.41 -17.28 -4.96
CA LYS A 560 -11.76 -16.80 -5.30
C LYS A 560 -12.41 -16.02 -4.17
N HIS A 561 -12.13 -16.40 -2.95
CA HIS A 561 -12.68 -15.78 -1.75
C HIS A 561 -11.54 -15.39 -0.81
N SER A 562 -11.59 -14.20 -0.28
CA SER A 562 -10.66 -13.74 0.76
C SER A 562 -11.31 -12.67 1.61
N GLY A 563 -10.78 -12.43 2.79
CA GLY A 563 -11.29 -11.39 3.65
C GLY A 563 -10.49 -11.17 4.91
N ALA A 564 -10.90 -10.16 5.64
CA ALA A 564 -10.38 -9.83 6.96
C ALA A 564 -11.51 -9.30 7.84
N GLY A 565 -11.35 -9.47 9.14
CA GLY A 565 -12.28 -8.93 10.15
C GLY A 565 -11.54 -8.45 11.36
N GLY A 566 -12.08 -7.44 12.03
CA GLY A 566 -11.56 -6.91 13.27
C GLY A 566 -12.68 -6.61 14.26
N LEU A 567 -12.47 -6.92 15.52
CA LEU A 567 -13.29 -6.49 16.65
C LEU A 567 -12.39 -5.77 17.64
N VAL A 568 -12.76 -4.57 18.04
CA VAL A 568 -12.01 -3.77 19.01
C VAL A 568 -12.95 -3.42 20.16
N LEU A 569 -12.60 -3.87 21.36
CA LEU A 569 -13.29 -3.52 22.59
C LEU A 569 -12.42 -2.56 23.40
N GLU A 570 -12.87 -1.32 23.52
CA GLU A 570 -12.23 -0.32 24.37
C GLU A 570 -12.91 -0.30 25.73
N THR A 571 -12.11 -0.38 26.80
CA THR A 571 -12.59 -0.36 28.18
C THR A 571 -11.74 0.59 29.03
N PRO A 572 -12.21 1.00 30.24
CA PRO A 572 -11.41 1.81 31.14
C PRO A 572 -10.13 1.12 31.66
N TRP A 573 -10.06 -0.22 31.55
CA TRP A 573 -8.97 -1.01 32.13
C TRP A 573 -7.96 -1.49 31.11
N VAL A 574 -8.41 -2.27 30.10
CA VAL A 574 -7.59 -2.86 29.06
C VAL A 574 -8.41 -2.87 27.76
N ASN A 575 -7.81 -2.43 26.68
CA ASN A 575 -8.39 -2.53 25.35
C ASN A 575 -7.98 -3.86 24.72
N ALA A 576 -8.91 -4.48 24.00
CA ALA A 576 -8.69 -5.73 23.30
C ALA A 576 -9.04 -5.56 21.84
N ALA A 577 -8.17 -6.02 20.94
CA ALA A 577 -8.43 -6.13 19.52
C ALA A 577 -8.27 -7.58 19.08
N TYR A 578 -9.27 -8.13 18.42
CA TYR A 578 -9.21 -9.41 17.73
C TYR A 578 -9.24 -9.17 16.24
N ASN A 579 -8.31 -9.76 15.51
CA ASN A 579 -8.25 -9.66 14.05
C ASN A 579 -8.17 -11.05 13.44
N VAL A 580 -8.79 -11.21 12.28
CA VAL A 580 -8.68 -12.39 11.45
C VAL A 580 -8.43 -11.99 10.00
N ALA A 581 -7.48 -12.66 9.35
CA ALA A 581 -7.26 -12.55 7.91
C ALA A 581 -7.33 -13.96 7.31
N TRP A 582 -8.12 -14.14 6.27
CA TRP A 582 -8.33 -15.45 5.67
C TRP A 582 -8.26 -15.40 4.15
N SER A 583 -7.85 -16.50 3.56
CA SER A 583 -7.78 -16.71 2.11
C SER A 583 -8.31 -18.09 1.79
N GLY A 584 -9.18 -18.17 0.81
CA GLY A 584 -9.65 -19.45 0.26
C GLY A 584 -8.56 -20.18 -0.50
N GLU A 585 -8.91 -21.35 -0.98
CA GLU A 585 -8.06 -22.19 -1.83
C GLU A 585 -7.62 -21.46 -3.10
N ARG A 586 -6.43 -21.79 -3.58
CA ARG A 586 -5.84 -21.19 -4.78
C ARG A 586 -4.86 -22.13 -5.45
N TYR A 587 -4.68 -21.97 -6.75
CA TYR A 587 -3.74 -22.80 -7.50
C TYR A 587 -2.35 -22.13 -7.57
N ARG A 588 -1.28 -22.92 -7.47
CA ARG A 588 0.11 -22.46 -7.65
C ARG A 588 0.53 -22.34 -9.12
N LEU A 589 -0.13 -23.07 -10.01
CA LEU A 589 0.18 -23.13 -11.45
C LEU A 589 -1.08 -22.83 -12.27
N PRO A 590 -0.93 -22.40 -13.54
CA PRO A 590 -2.08 -22.12 -14.42
C PRO A 590 -3.01 -23.33 -14.64
N GLN A 591 -2.48 -24.56 -14.53
CA GLN A 591 -3.31 -25.76 -14.57
C GLN A 591 -4.06 -25.91 -13.24
N ASN A 592 -5.36 -25.75 -13.27
CA ASN A 592 -6.21 -25.88 -12.09
C ASN A 592 -6.47 -27.35 -11.74
N LYS A 593 -5.42 -28.05 -11.33
CA LYS A 593 -5.46 -29.43 -10.88
C LYS A 593 -5.35 -29.48 -9.36
N GLU A 594 -5.93 -30.50 -8.74
CA GLU A 594 -5.86 -30.74 -7.31
C GLU A 594 -4.40 -30.77 -6.78
N SER A 595 -3.49 -31.40 -7.52
CA SER A 595 -2.07 -31.44 -7.19
C SER A 595 -1.36 -30.07 -7.14
N ASN A 596 -2.00 -29.04 -7.66
CA ASN A 596 -1.52 -27.65 -7.66
C ASN A 596 -2.27 -26.77 -6.66
N LEU A 597 -3.21 -27.33 -5.91
CA LEU A 597 -3.99 -26.60 -4.92
C LEU A 597 -3.11 -26.22 -3.73
N ILE A 598 -3.34 -25.02 -3.23
CA ILE A 598 -2.84 -24.53 -1.96
C ILE A 598 -4.06 -24.31 -1.08
N ASP A 599 -4.05 -24.91 0.10
CA ASP A 599 -5.16 -24.95 1.03
C ASP A 599 -5.56 -23.53 1.49
N ALA A 600 -6.83 -23.38 1.85
CA ALA A 600 -7.34 -22.19 2.53
C ALA A 600 -6.70 -22.06 3.91
N TYR A 601 -6.64 -20.83 4.44
CA TYR A 601 -6.17 -20.57 5.80
C TYR A 601 -6.92 -19.40 6.43
N ALA A 602 -6.90 -19.37 7.78
CA ALA A 602 -7.39 -18.26 8.58
C ALA A 602 -6.39 -17.94 9.71
N ASP A 603 -5.73 -16.80 9.60
CA ASP A 603 -4.79 -16.32 10.60
C ASP A 603 -5.52 -15.43 11.62
N HIS A 604 -5.60 -15.90 12.86
CA HIS A 604 -6.26 -15.23 13.97
C HIS A 604 -5.24 -14.58 14.89
N SER A 605 -5.48 -13.33 15.26
CA SER A 605 -4.61 -12.60 16.20
C SER A 605 -5.41 -11.84 17.26
N VAL A 606 -4.80 -11.68 18.42
CA VAL A 606 -5.33 -10.86 19.53
C VAL A 606 -4.26 -9.89 19.98
N SER A 607 -4.66 -8.65 20.21
CA SER A 607 -3.85 -7.60 20.81
C SER A 607 -4.54 -7.09 22.07
N LEU A 608 -3.84 -7.08 23.19
CA LEU A 608 -4.27 -6.47 24.44
C LEU A 608 -3.37 -5.27 24.72
N TYR A 609 -3.97 -4.11 24.95
CA TYR A 609 -3.17 -2.92 25.23
C TYR A 609 -3.82 -1.99 26.25
N ARG A 610 -2.98 -1.23 26.97
CA ARG A 610 -3.40 -0.17 27.86
C ARG A 610 -2.55 1.07 27.66
N VAL A 611 -3.19 2.23 27.72
CA VAL A 611 -2.53 3.54 27.66
C VAL A 611 -2.66 4.20 29.04
N PHE A 612 -1.52 4.53 29.61
CA PHE A 612 -1.42 5.30 30.86
C PHE A 612 -1.07 6.74 30.50
N GLN A 613 -1.79 7.71 31.03
CA GLN A 613 -1.55 9.14 30.83
C GLN A 613 -1.25 9.81 32.16
N PHE A 614 -0.13 10.52 32.27
CA PHE A 614 0.27 11.24 33.46
C PHE A 614 1.10 12.48 33.13
N LYS A 615 0.66 13.64 33.57
CA LYS A 615 1.37 14.93 33.42
C LYS A 615 1.92 15.21 31.99
N GLY A 616 1.15 14.89 30.94
CA GLY A 616 1.56 15.10 29.54
C GLY A 616 2.45 13.98 28.96
N HIS A 617 2.66 12.89 29.71
CA HIS A 617 3.34 11.69 29.22
C HIS A 617 2.32 10.59 28.90
N LYS A 618 2.57 9.82 27.87
CA LYS A 618 1.76 8.64 27.51
C LYS A 618 2.65 7.40 27.51
N LEU A 619 2.24 6.36 28.22
CA LEU A 619 2.88 5.04 28.18
C LEU A 619 1.85 4.03 27.67
N ARG A 620 2.12 3.42 26.54
CA ARG A 620 1.32 2.32 26.00
C ARG A 620 2.06 1.00 26.18
N LEU A 621 1.41 0.05 26.84
CA LEU A 621 1.84 -1.33 26.94
C LEU A 621 0.93 -2.18 26.05
N GLN A 622 1.51 -3.04 25.22
CA GLN A 622 0.78 -3.89 24.28
C GLN A 622 1.38 -5.29 24.26
N VAL A 623 0.52 -6.30 24.21
CA VAL A 623 0.88 -7.71 24.05
C VAL A 623 0.04 -8.26 22.91
N ASP A 624 0.69 -8.92 21.96
CA ASP A 624 0.07 -9.49 20.77
C ASP A 624 0.35 -10.99 20.69
N ALA A 625 -0.67 -11.74 20.29
CA ALA A 625 -0.56 -13.14 19.94
C ALA A 625 -1.11 -13.33 18.53
N ALA A 626 -0.30 -13.86 17.63
CA ALA A 626 -0.66 -14.13 16.24
C ALA A 626 -0.68 -15.61 15.94
N ASN A 627 -1.41 -16.00 14.90
CA ASN A 627 -1.70 -17.38 14.54
C ASN A 627 -2.17 -18.21 15.75
N LEU A 628 -3.19 -17.71 16.45
CA LEU A 628 -3.72 -18.33 17.68
C LEU A 628 -4.17 -19.77 17.46
N GLY A 629 -4.71 -20.10 16.29
CA GLY A 629 -5.08 -21.47 15.90
C GLY A 629 -3.89 -22.41 15.81
N GLY A 630 -2.67 -21.87 15.66
CA GLY A 630 -1.49 -22.67 15.36
C GLY A 630 -1.56 -23.33 13.99
N GLU A 631 -2.26 -22.69 13.06
CA GLU A 631 -2.47 -23.21 11.71
C GLU A 631 -1.14 -23.24 10.94
N ASN A 632 -0.85 -24.37 10.31
CA ASN A 632 0.26 -24.52 9.38
C ASN A 632 -0.22 -24.16 7.99
N TYR A 633 0.18 -23.00 7.47
CA TYR A 633 -0.27 -22.53 6.18
C TYR A 633 0.86 -21.91 5.35
N GLU A 634 0.62 -21.75 4.07
CA GLU A 634 1.53 -21.17 3.10
C GLU A 634 0.81 -20.10 2.31
N VAL A 635 1.39 -18.91 2.19
CA VAL A 635 0.92 -17.90 1.25
C VAL A 635 1.48 -18.18 -0.15
N VAL A 636 2.75 -18.49 -0.21
CA VAL A 636 3.45 -18.95 -1.40
C VAL A 636 3.85 -20.41 -1.17
N ARG A 637 3.56 -21.29 -2.14
CA ARG A 637 3.83 -22.72 -2.00
C ARG A 637 5.28 -23.01 -1.66
N TYR A 638 5.51 -23.88 -0.67
CA TYR A 638 6.80 -24.24 -0.10
C TYR A 638 7.49 -23.13 0.72
N TYR A 639 6.75 -22.09 1.08
CA TYR A 639 7.17 -21.07 2.02
C TYR A 639 6.23 -21.08 3.23
N PRO A 640 6.50 -21.97 4.21
CA PRO A 640 5.65 -22.09 5.40
C PRO A 640 5.66 -20.79 6.19
N MET A 641 4.50 -20.41 6.71
CA MET A 641 4.33 -19.24 7.56
C MET A 641 4.64 -19.59 9.02
N PRO A 642 4.99 -18.57 9.85
CA PRO A 642 5.24 -18.79 11.27
C PRO A 642 3.99 -19.34 11.98
N GLY A 643 4.19 -20.34 12.86
CA GLY A 643 3.18 -20.81 13.79
C GLY A 643 2.81 -19.77 14.85
N ARG A 644 2.20 -20.19 15.96
CA ARG A 644 1.87 -19.29 17.08
C ARG A 644 3.06 -18.46 17.51
N ASN A 645 2.86 -17.16 17.62
CA ASN A 645 3.92 -16.25 18.03
C ASN A 645 3.37 -15.11 18.87
N PHE A 646 4.25 -14.52 19.69
CA PHE A 646 3.93 -13.47 20.62
C PHE A 646 4.85 -12.28 20.41
N LYS A 647 4.30 -11.07 20.57
CA LYS A 647 5.05 -9.81 20.55
C LYS A 647 4.64 -8.97 21.76
N VAL A 648 5.56 -8.22 22.29
CA VAL A 648 5.32 -7.19 23.31
C VAL A 648 5.84 -5.88 22.78
N ALA A 649 5.06 -4.82 22.91
CA ALA A 649 5.46 -3.48 22.54
C ALA A 649 5.25 -2.51 23.71
N ILE A 650 6.25 -1.68 23.96
CA ILE A 650 6.23 -0.60 24.93
C ILE A 650 6.46 0.69 24.16
N THR A 651 5.52 1.63 24.24
CA THR A 651 5.64 2.94 23.61
C THR A 651 5.52 4.02 24.67
N TYR A 652 6.53 4.87 24.74
CA TYR A 652 6.52 6.08 25.56
C TYR A 652 6.48 7.30 24.64
N SER A 653 5.58 8.24 24.93
CA SER A 653 5.43 9.49 24.16
C SER A 653 5.29 10.68 25.10
N LEU A 654 5.89 11.81 24.65
CA LEU A 654 5.97 13.08 25.39
C LEU A 654 5.49 14.22 24.50
#